data_c095e96f3e8e44791064822ee5539e1e
#
_entry.id   c095e96f3e8e44791064822ee5539e1e
#
_cell.length_a   1.000
_cell.length_b   1.000
_cell.length_c   1.000
_cell.angle_alpha   90.00
_cell.angle_beta   90.00
_cell.angle_gamma   90.00
#
_symmetry.space_group_name_H-M   'P 1'
#
loop_
_entity.id
_entity.type
_entity.pdbx_description
1 polymer ?
#
loop_
_entity_poly.entity_id
_entity_poly.type
_entity_poly.pdbx_seq_one_letter_code
_entity_poly.pdbx_strand_id
1 'polypeptide(L)'
;MRLSRATCTMAEVPLPTPTQVPVPSTDIRNAVFAGAKLDEEVTGTGEFYTDRLGVKRLTNTGRNNQFNTDQQDRENRFNAFIQNSGYEVIGDYTDGPLTLTEYNQLIRYNNELYKLTASTEIPFTTAGNTDESWTSTDAAYFVSVGDAALRQNLGSDEEGLGADLVNTVLDISVGKYIQNASPRISDYKVTKGADATLAFAKAFAKAVETTGVVIVDVSCVVDTIAVPSGITIRIADYKTVTHKANASAHMFIMPSDSLIKANNRKGRLRGNSANQSSIRRCISAVGVSNAGVDGVDIRDFNSYGAYFENCKDTFCKNSTIRDITGGAVETAAGQYVTNCLRHESAFNDIRDTGSNGIKFRADTLGQTQGCSSTNDKVYRAGFIGIANGKCKDHTVTNAYCESCVDNGCDMNGCYNTRFIDCVSVGCQDGFYMGENGIDNCHIINPTARNCKRAGVGSLGSLTRCSVINPTIDACGSGIYCSGFVGFKIRDGSITNSVKQTYTDNETGTVKTSTGNGIDLQSNLSGCYQPDISGTTFYGNAGYDIAFGSSGTIGNLLLGECSFQDSAGDGKINYGGATLADPQIRNSQGYIVSRTQAYNLAGDGTTLDFTLSLPQAVADANYRIVSVVPDWLTTVRHLDNTKGTSYFIISFGTAPTSGTRRLNVTFERLRPAN
;
A
#
# COMPACT_ATOMS: atom_id res chain seq x y z
N MET A 1 3.21 75.35 -49.20
CA MET A 1 2.20 74.31 -48.85
C MET A 1 2.87 73.34 -47.92
N ARG A 2 2.64 73.41 -46.61
CA ARG A 2 3.12 72.44 -45.62
C ARG A 2 1.98 71.40 -45.39
N LEU A 3 2.20 70.18 -45.75
CA LEU A 3 1.28 69.09 -45.43
C LEU A 3 1.51 68.70 -43.97
N SER A 4 0.52 68.93 -43.10
CA SER A 4 0.49 68.41 -41.76
C SER A 4 0.18 66.93 -41.81
N ARG A 5 1.09 66.10 -41.28
CA ARG A 5 0.80 64.69 -41.02
C ARG A 5 -0.13 64.61 -39.80
N ALA A 6 -1.36 64.20 -40.07
CA ALA A 6 -2.25 63.78 -38.99
C ALA A 6 -1.69 62.47 -38.37
N THR A 7 -1.23 62.51 -37.15
CA THR A 7 -0.97 61.34 -36.34
C THR A 7 -2.31 60.77 -35.88
N CYS A 8 -2.71 59.65 -36.50
CA CYS A 8 -3.82 58.86 -36.01
C CYS A 8 -3.41 58.18 -34.69
N THR A 9 -3.83 58.76 -33.57
CA THR A 9 -3.76 58.10 -32.29
C THR A 9 -4.84 56.99 -32.28
N MET A 10 -4.45 55.75 -32.42
CA MET A 10 -5.37 54.64 -32.17
C MET A 10 -5.83 54.71 -30.72
N ALA A 11 -7.14 54.70 -30.51
CA ALA A 11 -7.74 54.63 -29.20
C ALA A 11 -7.27 53.32 -28.51
N GLU A 12 -6.66 53.45 -27.37
CA GLU A 12 -6.27 52.32 -26.58
C GLU A 12 -7.53 51.54 -26.16
N VAL A 13 -7.65 50.28 -26.63
CA VAL A 13 -8.77 49.43 -26.24
C VAL A 13 -8.53 48.98 -24.77
N PRO A 14 -9.47 49.30 -23.85
CA PRO A 14 -9.27 48.93 -22.44
C PRO A 14 -9.13 47.41 -22.29
N LEU A 15 -8.14 46.99 -21.55
CA LEU A 15 -7.97 45.58 -21.24
C LEU A 15 -9.20 45.05 -20.48
N PRO A 16 -9.68 43.85 -20.83
CA PRO A 16 -10.79 43.22 -20.10
C PRO A 16 -10.39 42.96 -18.64
N THR A 17 -11.35 43.17 -17.73
CA THR A 17 -11.12 42.82 -16.32
C THR A 17 -10.91 41.30 -16.17
N PRO A 18 -9.75 40.84 -15.66
CA PRO A 18 -9.50 39.41 -15.51
C PRO A 18 -10.33 38.83 -14.37
N THR A 19 -10.54 37.50 -14.40
CA THR A 19 -11.20 36.80 -13.31
C THR A 19 -10.16 36.25 -12.35
N GLN A 20 -10.55 36.00 -11.10
CA GLN A 20 -9.69 35.39 -10.06
C GLN A 20 -9.63 33.87 -10.14
N VAL A 21 -10.07 33.24 -11.22
CA VAL A 21 -10.02 31.79 -11.41
C VAL A 21 -8.57 31.31 -11.39
N PRO A 22 -8.24 30.20 -10.66
CA PRO A 22 -6.89 29.65 -10.63
C PRO A 22 -6.33 29.27 -12.01
N VAL A 23 -5.02 29.19 -12.12
CA VAL A 23 -4.30 28.75 -13.33
C VAL A 23 -4.31 27.22 -13.41
N PRO A 24 -4.58 26.61 -14.59
CA PRO A 24 -4.92 27.23 -15.89
C PRO A 24 -6.39 27.66 -15.97
N SER A 25 -6.66 28.74 -16.74
CA SER A 25 -8.02 29.26 -16.97
C SER A 25 -8.36 29.19 -18.45
N THR A 26 -9.58 28.77 -18.78
CA THR A 26 -10.12 28.71 -20.13
C THR A 26 -10.90 29.97 -20.51
N ASP A 27 -11.03 30.95 -19.61
CA ASP A 27 -11.73 32.22 -19.89
C ASP A 27 -10.89 33.09 -20.82
N ILE A 28 -11.45 33.46 -21.98
CA ILE A 28 -10.78 34.25 -23.00
C ILE A 28 -10.35 35.63 -22.47
N ARG A 29 -11.07 36.21 -21.52
CA ARG A 29 -10.69 37.50 -20.89
C ARG A 29 -9.36 37.37 -20.17
N ASN A 30 -9.11 36.24 -19.51
CA ASN A 30 -7.86 35.97 -18.84
C ASN A 30 -6.71 35.77 -19.84
N ALA A 31 -6.97 35.16 -20.99
CA ALA A 31 -5.98 34.99 -22.05
C ALA A 31 -5.59 36.33 -22.68
N VAL A 32 -6.56 37.20 -22.98
CA VAL A 32 -6.30 38.53 -23.53
C VAL A 32 -5.55 39.41 -22.53
N PHE A 33 -5.96 39.41 -21.28
CA PHE A 33 -5.26 40.14 -20.22
C PHE A 33 -3.83 39.62 -20.02
N ALA A 34 -3.64 38.29 -19.95
CA ALA A 34 -2.33 37.68 -19.80
C ALA A 34 -1.39 37.97 -20.98
N GLY A 35 -1.93 37.98 -22.24
CA GLY A 35 -1.18 38.36 -23.44
C GLY A 35 -0.64 39.78 -23.35
N ALA A 36 -1.50 40.74 -23.00
CA ALA A 36 -1.10 42.15 -22.85
C ALA A 36 -0.09 42.33 -21.70
N LYS A 37 -0.26 41.57 -20.61
CA LYS A 37 0.69 41.62 -19.49
C LYS A 37 2.03 40.93 -19.80
N LEU A 38 2.05 39.93 -20.68
CA LEU A 38 3.27 39.36 -21.22
C LEU A 38 4.02 40.38 -22.10
N ASP A 39 3.31 41.13 -22.91
CA ASP A 39 3.89 42.22 -23.71
C ASP A 39 4.49 43.31 -22.80
N GLU A 40 3.78 43.69 -21.75
CA GLU A 40 4.28 44.61 -20.72
C GLU A 40 5.50 44.06 -19.98
N GLU A 41 5.56 42.75 -19.72
CA GLU A 41 6.73 42.08 -19.14
C GLU A 41 7.94 42.18 -20.07
N VAL A 42 7.78 41.95 -21.37
CA VAL A 42 8.87 41.86 -22.33
C VAL A 42 9.33 43.24 -22.84
N THR A 43 8.39 44.13 -23.16
CA THR A 43 8.65 45.43 -23.82
C THR A 43 8.45 46.63 -22.93
N GLY A 44 7.86 46.44 -21.75
CA GLY A 44 7.56 47.54 -20.82
C GLY A 44 8.81 48.23 -20.28
N THR A 45 8.75 49.58 -20.18
CA THR A 45 9.81 50.41 -19.61
C THR A 45 9.76 50.57 -18.10
N GLY A 46 8.65 50.16 -17.46
CA GLY A 46 8.49 50.13 -16.01
C GLY A 46 9.22 48.92 -15.38
N GLU A 47 9.60 49.05 -14.13
CA GLU A 47 10.28 47.94 -13.42
C GLU A 47 9.35 46.76 -13.07
N PHE A 48 8.05 47.06 -12.91
CA PHE A 48 7.09 46.07 -12.46
C PHE A 48 5.82 46.08 -13.30
N TYR A 49 5.21 44.93 -13.47
CA TYR A 49 3.82 44.79 -13.92
C TYR A 49 2.98 44.02 -12.90
N THR A 50 1.69 44.14 -12.99
CA THR A 50 0.78 43.36 -12.10
C THR A 50 0.12 42.27 -12.94
N ASP A 51 0.29 41.01 -12.53
CA ASP A 51 -0.30 39.88 -13.20
C ASP A 51 -1.83 39.80 -12.98
N ARG A 52 -2.50 38.89 -13.65
CA ARG A 52 -3.95 38.76 -13.60
C ARG A 52 -4.52 38.40 -12.22
N LEU A 53 -3.71 37.85 -11.34
CA LEU A 53 -4.07 37.51 -9.95
C LEU A 53 -3.74 38.64 -8.96
N GLY A 54 -3.30 39.80 -9.45
CA GLY A 54 -2.97 40.94 -8.63
C GLY A 54 -1.55 40.92 -8.05
N VAL A 55 -0.71 39.98 -8.45
CA VAL A 55 0.67 39.87 -7.98
C VAL A 55 1.59 40.77 -8.78
N LYS A 56 2.38 41.57 -8.09
CA LYS A 56 3.39 42.45 -8.69
C LYS A 56 4.62 41.64 -9.06
N ARG A 57 5.04 41.72 -10.34
CA ARG A 57 6.16 40.99 -10.91
C ARG A 57 7.11 41.91 -11.65
N LEU A 58 8.39 41.54 -11.72
CA LEU A 58 9.38 42.28 -12.48
C LEU A 58 9.20 42.12 -13.98
N THR A 59 9.29 43.22 -14.72
CA THR A 59 9.47 43.23 -16.19
C THR A 59 10.92 42.84 -16.53
N ASN A 60 11.19 42.64 -17.83
CA ASN A 60 12.59 42.47 -18.32
C ASN A 60 13.44 43.72 -18.01
N THR A 61 12.89 44.93 -18.11
CA THR A 61 13.55 46.17 -17.70
C THR A 61 13.86 46.13 -16.22
N GLY A 62 12.91 45.73 -15.36
CA GLY A 62 13.16 45.64 -13.91
C GLY A 62 14.24 44.61 -13.55
N ARG A 63 14.25 43.45 -14.21
CA ARG A 63 15.30 42.43 -14.02
C ARG A 63 16.67 42.93 -14.44
N ASN A 64 16.75 43.63 -15.59
CA ASN A 64 18.01 44.21 -16.06
C ASN A 64 18.51 45.34 -15.12
N ASN A 65 17.62 46.17 -14.62
CA ASN A 65 18.00 47.21 -13.67
C ASN A 65 18.53 46.61 -12.36
N GLN A 66 17.83 45.58 -11.86
CA GLN A 66 18.29 44.87 -10.65
C GLN A 66 19.67 44.22 -10.88
N PHE A 67 19.84 43.53 -12.03
CA PHE A 67 21.12 42.93 -12.40
C PHE A 67 22.25 43.97 -12.44
N ASN A 68 22.02 45.11 -13.11
CA ASN A 68 23.01 46.17 -13.23
C ASN A 68 23.36 46.80 -11.85
N THR A 69 22.36 46.94 -11.00
CA THR A 69 22.59 47.45 -9.62
C THR A 69 23.44 46.47 -8.82
N ASP A 70 23.13 45.16 -8.90
CA ASP A 70 23.90 44.14 -8.23
C ASP A 70 25.34 43.99 -8.76
N GLN A 71 25.55 44.29 -10.04
CA GLN A 71 26.90 44.32 -10.62
C GLN A 71 27.69 45.52 -10.07
N GLN A 72 27.06 46.71 -10.02
CA GLN A 72 27.67 47.93 -9.52
C GLN A 72 28.03 47.81 -8.02
N ASP A 73 27.17 47.16 -7.23
CA ASP A 73 27.42 46.90 -5.83
C ASP A 73 28.60 45.92 -5.62
N ARG A 74 28.73 44.92 -6.48
CA ARG A 74 29.91 44.06 -6.47
C ARG A 74 31.20 44.77 -6.80
N GLU A 75 31.17 45.65 -7.80
CA GLU A 75 32.31 46.46 -8.17
C GLU A 75 32.72 47.43 -7.05
N ASN A 76 31.74 48.06 -6.41
CA ASN A 76 31.99 48.94 -5.29
C ASN A 76 32.59 48.21 -4.09
N ARG A 77 32.10 47.02 -3.77
CA ARG A 77 32.67 46.19 -2.68
C ARG A 77 34.08 45.72 -2.99
N PHE A 78 34.36 45.37 -4.25
CA PHE A 78 35.69 44.97 -4.67
C PHE A 78 36.68 46.14 -4.59
N ASN A 79 36.29 47.33 -5.05
CA ASN A 79 37.12 48.56 -4.93
C ASN A 79 37.38 48.97 -3.48
N ALA A 80 36.37 48.85 -2.61
CA ALA A 80 36.52 49.10 -1.19
C ALA A 80 37.48 48.11 -0.51
N PHE A 81 37.45 46.83 -0.93
CA PHE A 81 38.37 45.80 -0.46
C PHE A 81 39.82 46.10 -0.85
N ILE A 82 40.06 46.50 -2.12
CA ILE A 82 41.36 46.90 -2.58
C ILE A 82 41.92 48.11 -1.80
N GLN A 83 41.08 49.13 -1.59
CA GLN A 83 41.49 50.31 -0.82
C GLN A 83 41.80 49.96 0.65
N ASN A 84 41.05 49.08 1.27
CA ASN A 84 41.29 48.65 2.67
C ASN A 84 42.51 47.73 2.79
N SER A 85 42.98 47.11 1.70
CA SER A 85 44.17 46.24 1.72
C SER A 85 45.51 47.02 1.59
N GLY A 86 45.48 48.36 1.57
CA GLY A 86 46.66 49.18 1.53
C GLY A 86 47.31 49.28 0.13
N TYR A 87 46.60 48.85 -0.91
CA TYR A 87 47.05 49.03 -2.30
C TYR A 87 46.54 50.36 -2.88
N GLU A 88 47.35 50.95 -3.76
CA GLU A 88 47.03 52.20 -4.48
C GLU A 88 46.96 51.90 -5.98
N VAL A 89 45.83 52.16 -6.64
CA VAL A 89 45.71 52.02 -8.11
C VAL A 89 46.18 53.33 -8.75
N ILE A 90 47.29 53.29 -9.50
CA ILE A 90 47.88 54.50 -10.09
C ILE A 90 47.34 54.82 -11.48
N GLY A 91 46.65 53.88 -12.17
CA GLY A 91 46.03 54.11 -13.48
C GLY A 91 45.78 52.86 -14.25
N ASP A 92 45.20 53.03 -15.44
CA ASP A 92 45.02 51.96 -16.42
C ASP A 92 46.28 51.83 -17.30
N TYR A 93 46.74 50.62 -17.59
CA TYR A 93 47.94 50.37 -18.43
C TYR A 93 47.87 51.08 -19.75
N THR A 94 46.67 51.16 -20.36
CA THR A 94 46.41 51.83 -21.63
C THR A 94 46.61 53.34 -21.59
N ASP A 95 46.64 53.95 -20.39
CA ASP A 95 46.87 55.38 -20.20
C ASP A 95 48.38 55.71 -20.04
N GLY A 96 49.24 54.64 -20.05
CA GLY A 96 50.71 54.77 -19.83
C GLY A 96 51.48 55.36 -20.96
N PRO A 97 52.81 55.43 -20.73
CA PRO A 97 53.63 54.72 -19.74
C PRO A 97 53.37 55.15 -18.29
N LEU A 98 53.20 54.19 -17.38
CA LEU A 98 52.97 54.41 -15.93
C LEU A 98 54.25 54.09 -15.16
N THR A 99 54.56 54.93 -14.14
CA THR A 99 55.73 54.71 -13.26
C THR A 99 55.26 54.26 -11.88
N LEU A 100 55.71 53.06 -11.47
CA LEU A 100 55.47 52.51 -10.14
C LEU A 100 56.68 52.76 -9.25
N THR A 101 56.50 53.44 -8.12
CA THR A 101 57.55 53.79 -7.17
C THR A 101 57.51 52.94 -5.90
N GLU A 102 56.39 52.23 -5.66
CA GLU A 102 56.21 51.38 -4.49
C GLU A 102 55.55 50.04 -4.90
N TYR A 103 55.79 48.97 -4.11
CA TYR A 103 55.28 47.62 -4.43
C TYR A 103 53.79 47.42 -4.13
N ASN A 104 53.18 48.39 -3.40
CA ASN A 104 51.73 48.41 -3.16
C ASN A 104 50.96 49.17 -4.24
N GLN A 105 51.62 49.74 -5.24
CA GLN A 105 50.96 50.37 -6.37
C GLN A 105 50.51 49.36 -7.40
N LEU A 106 49.28 49.55 -7.87
CA LEU A 106 48.62 48.70 -8.84
C LEU A 106 48.35 49.44 -10.14
N ILE A 107 48.44 48.72 -11.24
CA ILE A 107 47.91 49.15 -12.51
C ILE A 107 46.73 48.26 -12.93
N ARG A 108 45.81 48.84 -13.67
CA ARG A 108 44.69 48.06 -14.25
C ARG A 108 44.99 47.74 -15.73
N TYR A 109 44.78 46.47 -16.10
CA TYR A 109 44.89 46.02 -17.49
C TYR A 109 43.86 44.90 -17.73
N ASN A 110 43.10 45.03 -18.80
CA ASN A 110 42.02 44.07 -19.19
C ASN A 110 41.07 43.72 -18.02
N ASN A 111 40.65 44.74 -17.25
CA ASN A 111 39.78 44.61 -16.07
C ASN A 111 40.40 43.87 -14.87
N GLU A 112 41.71 43.60 -14.91
CA GLU A 112 42.44 43.01 -13.78
C GLU A 112 43.44 44.03 -13.19
N LEU A 113 43.74 43.83 -11.91
CA LEU A 113 44.71 44.63 -11.19
C LEU A 113 46.02 43.87 -11.05
N TYR A 114 47.10 44.53 -11.40
CA TYR A 114 48.44 43.97 -11.37
C TYR A 114 49.35 44.78 -10.48
N LYS A 115 50.23 44.09 -9.75
CA LYS A 115 51.35 44.69 -8.98
C LYS A 115 52.68 44.20 -9.52
N LEU A 116 53.74 44.96 -9.24
CA LEU A 116 55.06 44.47 -9.56
C LEU A 116 55.44 43.21 -8.80
N THR A 117 56.15 42.31 -9.46
CA THR A 117 56.78 41.16 -8.79
C THR A 117 57.84 41.65 -7.81
N ALA A 118 58.08 40.93 -6.70
CA ALA A 118 59.09 41.30 -5.70
C ALA A 118 60.53 41.33 -6.26
N SER A 119 60.75 40.78 -7.43
CA SER A 119 62.06 40.79 -8.12
C SER A 119 62.29 41.96 -9.07
N THR A 120 61.22 42.79 -9.29
CA THR A 120 61.31 43.97 -10.15
C THR A 120 61.83 45.14 -9.37
N GLU A 121 62.87 45.82 -9.85
CA GLU A 121 63.41 47.03 -9.21
C GLU A 121 62.46 48.21 -9.38
N ILE A 122 62.35 49.03 -8.37
CA ILE A 122 61.58 50.27 -8.38
C ILE A 122 62.52 51.49 -8.32
N PRO A 123 62.19 52.58 -8.98
CA PRO A 123 60.97 52.84 -9.75
C PRO A 123 60.96 52.10 -11.07
N PHE A 124 59.79 51.49 -11.40
CA PHE A 124 59.58 50.75 -12.66
C PHE A 124 58.63 51.56 -13.55
N THR A 125 59.00 51.80 -14.80
CA THR A 125 58.13 52.44 -15.78
C THR A 125 57.72 51.44 -16.85
N THR A 126 56.43 51.32 -17.15
CA THR A 126 55.96 50.45 -18.19
C THR A 126 56.50 50.84 -19.54
N ALA A 127 56.84 49.81 -20.38
CA ALA A 127 57.47 50.03 -21.68
C ALA A 127 56.53 50.66 -22.74
N GLY A 128 55.22 50.54 -22.50
CA GLY A 128 54.19 51.07 -23.40
C GLY A 128 52.79 51.07 -22.79
N ASN A 129 51.76 51.12 -23.65
CA ASN A 129 50.36 51.20 -23.30
C ASN A 129 49.41 50.39 -24.21
N THR A 130 49.98 49.42 -24.95
CA THR A 130 49.27 48.57 -25.89
C THR A 130 49.30 47.11 -25.46
N ASP A 131 48.39 46.28 -25.98
CA ASP A 131 48.40 44.83 -25.74
C ASP A 131 49.72 44.14 -26.21
N GLU A 132 50.33 44.69 -27.25
CA GLU A 132 51.58 44.20 -27.74
C GLU A 132 52.73 44.51 -26.77
N SER A 133 52.82 45.73 -26.24
CA SER A 133 53.84 46.10 -25.23
C SER A 133 53.64 45.36 -23.92
N TRP A 134 52.40 45.12 -23.52
CA TRP A 134 52.10 44.27 -22.36
C TRP A 134 52.62 42.86 -22.53
N THR A 135 52.19 42.18 -23.62
CA THR A 135 52.51 40.76 -23.84
C THR A 135 53.99 40.50 -24.09
N SER A 136 54.67 41.41 -24.82
CA SER A 136 56.06 41.24 -25.22
C SER A 136 57.07 41.67 -24.17
N THR A 137 56.72 42.59 -23.29
CA THR A 137 57.70 43.25 -22.41
C THR A 137 57.22 43.33 -20.93
N ASP A 138 56.08 43.93 -20.65
CA ASP A 138 55.71 44.30 -19.30
C ASP A 138 55.11 43.19 -18.46
N ALA A 139 54.36 42.26 -19.03
CA ALA A 139 53.68 41.21 -18.31
C ALA A 139 54.61 40.37 -17.39
N ALA A 140 55.89 40.21 -17.79
CA ALA A 140 56.87 39.46 -17.01
C ALA A 140 57.22 40.08 -15.66
N TYR A 141 56.99 41.40 -15.50
CA TYR A 141 57.27 42.17 -14.29
C TYR A 141 56.08 42.33 -13.36
N PHE A 142 54.89 41.87 -13.79
CA PHE A 142 53.65 42.04 -13.05
C PHE A 142 53.03 40.70 -12.65
N VAL A 143 52.30 40.75 -11.54
CA VAL A 143 51.49 39.64 -11.08
C VAL A 143 50.07 40.15 -10.78
N SER A 144 49.05 39.44 -11.23
CA SER A 144 47.66 39.79 -10.94
C SER A 144 47.38 39.70 -9.45
N VAL A 145 46.87 40.83 -8.85
CA VAL A 145 46.54 40.92 -7.45
C VAL A 145 45.18 40.28 -7.19
N GLY A 146 44.23 40.42 -8.09
CA GLY A 146 42.90 39.85 -7.98
C GLY A 146 42.94 38.34 -8.00
N ASP A 147 43.68 37.74 -8.91
CA ASP A 147 43.84 36.29 -9.03
C ASP A 147 44.57 35.66 -7.83
N ALA A 148 45.65 36.29 -7.36
CA ALA A 148 46.42 35.80 -6.22
C ALA A 148 45.62 35.87 -4.89
N ALA A 149 44.93 36.99 -4.62
CA ALA A 149 44.06 37.14 -3.46
C ALA A 149 42.84 36.21 -3.53
N LEU A 150 42.23 36.09 -4.72
CA LEU A 150 41.10 35.20 -4.94
C LEU A 150 41.51 33.73 -4.74
N ARG A 151 42.62 33.29 -5.27
CA ARG A 151 43.14 31.92 -5.07
C ARG A 151 43.46 31.64 -3.59
N GLN A 152 44.08 32.59 -2.90
CA GLN A 152 44.34 32.48 -1.46
C GLN A 152 43.02 32.34 -0.68
N ASN A 153 42.03 33.21 -0.95
CA ASN A 153 40.75 33.22 -0.29
C ASN A 153 39.95 31.98 -0.64
N LEU A 154 39.98 31.52 -1.89
CA LEU A 154 39.31 30.26 -2.31
C LEU A 154 39.98 29.02 -1.72
N GLY A 155 41.27 29.08 -1.39
CA GLY A 155 41.98 27.97 -0.74
C GLY A 155 41.94 28.03 0.82
N SER A 156 41.32 29.04 1.41
CA SER A 156 41.23 29.20 2.85
C SER A 156 40.13 28.35 3.47
N ASP A 157 40.37 27.91 4.70
CA ASP A 157 39.38 27.27 5.59
C ASP A 157 38.78 28.20 6.62
N GLU A 158 39.08 29.51 6.56
CA GLU A 158 38.51 30.53 7.42
C GLU A 158 37.04 30.79 7.08
N GLU A 159 36.23 31.15 8.11
CA GLU A 159 34.80 31.45 7.98
C GLU A 159 34.57 32.61 7.00
N GLY A 160 33.67 32.42 6.03
CA GLY A 160 33.37 33.40 4.99
C GLY A 160 34.36 33.38 3.79
N LEU A 161 35.39 32.53 3.80
CA LEU A 161 36.33 32.31 2.71
C LEU A 161 36.14 30.90 2.09
N GLY A 162 37.05 30.52 1.22
CA GLY A 162 36.97 29.22 0.54
C GLY A 162 35.70 29.04 -0.30
N ALA A 163 34.98 27.96 -0.07
CA ALA A 163 33.73 27.68 -0.75
C ALA A 163 32.60 28.70 -0.48
N ASP A 164 32.70 29.49 0.58
CA ASP A 164 31.72 30.53 0.90
C ASP A 164 31.79 31.75 -0.01
N LEU A 165 32.91 31.93 -0.73
CA LEU A 165 33.05 33.01 -1.73
C LEU A 165 32.33 32.71 -3.06
N VAL A 166 31.88 31.50 -3.25
CA VAL A 166 31.21 31.07 -4.49
C VAL A 166 29.70 30.95 -4.24
N ASN A 167 28.92 31.81 -4.86
CA ASN A 167 27.46 31.73 -4.76
C ASN A 167 26.86 30.70 -5.73
N THR A 168 25.83 30.01 -5.26
CA THR A 168 25.00 29.15 -6.08
C THR A 168 23.91 29.99 -6.79
N VAL A 169 23.19 29.37 -7.72
CA VAL A 169 21.99 29.95 -8.35
C VAL A 169 20.84 30.20 -7.36
N LEU A 170 20.94 29.70 -6.15
CA LEU A 170 19.93 29.86 -5.06
C LEU A 170 20.27 31.01 -4.12
N ASP A 171 21.26 31.84 -4.46
CA ASP A 171 21.74 32.99 -3.66
C ASP A 171 22.27 32.62 -2.27
N ILE A 172 22.80 31.40 -2.14
CA ILE A 172 23.54 30.94 -0.96
C ILE A 172 24.97 30.53 -1.37
N SER A 173 25.96 30.67 -0.47
CA SER A 173 27.32 30.23 -0.78
C SER A 173 27.40 28.72 -0.97
N VAL A 174 28.37 28.27 -1.77
CA VAL A 174 28.67 26.84 -1.94
C VAL A 174 29.06 26.22 -0.61
N GLY A 175 29.78 26.96 0.25
CA GLY A 175 30.09 26.51 1.60
C GLY A 175 28.85 26.23 2.44
N LYS A 176 27.91 27.18 2.51
CA LYS A 176 26.61 26.97 3.17
C LYS A 176 25.78 25.88 2.53
N TYR A 177 25.78 25.78 1.19
CA TYR A 177 25.09 24.70 0.49
C TYR A 177 25.63 23.34 0.90
N ILE A 178 26.96 23.18 0.97
CA ILE A 178 27.61 21.94 1.42
C ILE A 178 27.37 21.69 2.90
N GLN A 179 27.45 22.74 3.73
CA GLN A 179 27.15 22.63 5.17
C GLN A 179 25.71 22.17 5.45
N ASN A 180 24.76 22.65 4.65
CA ASN A 180 23.34 22.29 4.78
C ASN A 180 22.95 21.03 4.00
N ALA A 181 23.86 20.46 3.23
CA ALA A 181 23.60 19.23 2.50
C ALA A 181 23.42 18.02 3.44
N SER A 182 22.55 17.10 3.04
CA SER A 182 22.40 15.84 3.77
C SER A 182 23.73 15.07 3.78
N PRO A 183 24.27 14.68 4.93
CA PRO A 183 25.52 13.94 5.02
C PRO A 183 25.41 12.58 4.30
N ARG A 184 26.48 12.23 3.59
CA ARG A 184 26.63 10.96 2.87
C ARG A 184 27.59 10.05 3.60
N ILE A 185 27.39 8.76 3.53
CA ILE A 185 28.31 7.80 4.17
C ILE A 185 29.71 7.87 3.55
N SER A 186 29.81 8.15 2.24
CA SER A 186 31.10 8.36 1.55
C SER A 186 31.90 9.56 2.09
N ASP A 187 31.25 10.61 2.61
CA ASP A 187 31.91 11.81 3.18
C ASP A 187 32.84 11.44 4.33
N TYR A 188 32.59 10.31 5.01
CA TYR A 188 33.39 9.78 6.13
C TYR A 188 34.44 8.75 5.69
N LYS A 189 34.90 8.82 4.46
CA LYS A 189 35.96 7.96 3.86
C LYS A 189 35.62 6.47 3.84
N VAL A 190 34.33 6.13 3.85
CA VAL A 190 33.89 4.75 3.69
C VAL A 190 34.01 4.33 2.23
N THR A 191 34.75 3.26 1.98
CA THR A 191 34.88 2.63 0.66
C THR A 191 33.91 1.46 0.53
N LYS A 192 33.71 0.98 -0.71
CA LYS A 192 32.82 -0.15 -0.98
C LYS A 192 33.21 -1.40 -0.16
N GLY A 193 32.26 -1.91 0.62
CA GLY A 193 32.43 -3.11 1.45
C GLY A 193 33.10 -2.87 2.81
N ALA A 194 33.52 -1.65 3.13
CA ALA A 194 34.09 -1.33 4.42
C ALA A 194 33.03 -1.24 5.52
N ASP A 195 33.46 -1.38 6.78
CA ASP A 195 32.60 -1.15 7.96
C ASP A 195 32.30 0.34 8.11
N ALA A 196 31.02 0.66 8.06
CA ALA A 196 30.51 2.03 8.11
C ALA A 196 29.86 2.37 9.48
N THR A 197 29.94 1.51 10.48
CA THR A 197 29.22 1.69 11.76
C THR A 197 29.53 3.04 12.40
N LEU A 198 30.84 3.40 12.47
CA LEU A 198 31.26 4.72 13.01
C LEU A 198 30.89 5.89 12.09
N ALA A 199 30.88 5.67 10.75
CA ALA A 199 30.47 6.68 9.80
C ALA A 199 28.98 7.04 9.95
N PHE A 200 28.13 6.07 10.21
CA PHE A 200 26.73 6.34 10.53
C PHE A 200 26.58 7.22 11.77
N ALA A 201 27.34 6.96 12.84
CA ALA A 201 27.28 7.78 14.05
C ALA A 201 27.67 9.25 13.77
N LYS A 202 28.72 9.48 12.98
CA LYS A 202 29.14 10.83 12.57
C LYS A 202 28.13 11.49 11.64
N ALA A 203 27.59 10.73 10.67
CA ALA A 203 26.57 11.23 9.76
C ALA A 203 25.27 11.61 10.51
N PHE A 204 24.87 10.84 11.51
CA PHE A 204 23.72 11.17 12.35
C PHE A 204 23.92 12.45 13.13
N ALA A 205 25.08 12.63 13.78
CA ALA A 205 25.39 13.88 14.50
C ALA A 205 25.23 15.09 13.57
N LYS A 206 25.78 15.01 12.35
CA LYS A 206 25.63 16.07 11.34
C LYS A 206 24.20 16.23 10.85
N ALA A 207 23.47 15.13 10.60
CA ALA A 207 22.11 15.18 10.12
C ALA A 207 21.13 15.80 11.11
N VAL A 208 21.31 15.57 12.42
CA VAL A 208 20.48 16.18 13.49
C VAL A 208 20.59 17.70 13.46
N GLU A 209 21.77 18.23 13.16
CA GLU A 209 22.02 19.68 13.08
C GLU A 209 21.55 20.30 11.75
N THR A 210 21.26 19.50 10.74
CA THR A 210 20.99 19.98 9.38
C THR A 210 19.63 19.52 8.86
N THR A 211 19.62 18.50 8.02
CA THR A 211 18.44 18.10 7.22
C THR A 211 17.61 16.98 7.84
N GLY A 212 18.09 16.34 8.89
CA GLY A 212 17.51 15.10 9.41
C GLY A 212 17.65 13.90 8.47
N VAL A 213 18.47 13.99 7.40
CA VAL A 213 18.60 12.95 6.38
C VAL A 213 20.04 12.49 6.25
N VAL A 214 20.28 11.19 6.31
CA VAL A 214 21.56 10.53 5.98
C VAL A 214 21.43 9.76 4.69
N ILE A 215 22.35 9.95 3.75
CA ILE A 215 22.36 9.26 2.45
C ILE A 215 23.40 8.15 2.45
N VAL A 216 22.95 6.92 2.22
CA VAL A 216 23.83 5.77 2.00
C VAL A 216 24.13 5.68 0.51
N ASP A 217 25.21 6.28 0.06
CA ASP A 217 25.64 6.36 -1.34
C ASP A 217 26.79 5.41 -1.69
N VAL A 218 27.25 4.62 -0.74
CA VAL A 218 28.26 3.58 -0.90
C VAL A 218 27.76 2.26 -0.30
N SER A 219 28.04 1.12 -0.95
CA SER A 219 27.73 -0.18 -0.38
C SER A 219 28.73 -0.49 0.75
N CYS A 220 28.22 -0.85 1.92
CA CYS A 220 29.01 -0.97 3.14
C CYS A 220 28.53 -2.13 4.03
N VAL A 221 29.31 -2.42 5.05
CA VAL A 221 28.99 -3.37 6.12
C VAL A 221 28.70 -2.57 7.40
N VAL A 222 27.77 -3.04 8.20
CA VAL A 222 27.46 -2.43 9.51
C VAL A 222 27.29 -3.49 10.59
N ASP A 223 27.62 -3.15 11.82
CA ASP A 223 27.24 -3.95 12.99
C ASP A 223 25.79 -3.61 13.36
N THR A 224 25.56 -2.91 14.42
CA THR A 224 24.25 -2.41 14.88
C THR A 224 24.20 -0.91 14.74
N ILE A 225 23.15 -0.43 14.13
CA ILE A 225 22.90 0.99 13.92
C ILE A 225 21.71 1.43 14.79
N ALA A 226 21.99 2.15 15.87
CA ALA A 226 20.97 2.85 16.64
C ALA A 226 20.67 4.18 15.92
N VAL A 227 19.50 4.30 15.33
CA VAL A 227 19.07 5.50 14.60
C VAL A 227 18.63 6.56 15.60
N PRO A 228 19.04 7.85 15.50
CA PRO A 228 18.47 8.91 16.34
C PRO A 228 17.03 9.25 15.92
N SER A 229 16.25 9.81 16.86
CA SER A 229 14.89 10.29 16.57
C SER A 229 14.93 11.43 15.53
N GLY A 230 13.92 11.48 14.66
CA GLY A 230 13.81 12.48 13.59
C GLY A 230 14.70 12.22 12.37
N ILE A 231 15.43 11.11 12.33
CA ILE A 231 16.36 10.81 11.23
C ILE A 231 15.70 9.94 10.15
N THR A 232 15.89 10.37 8.91
CA THR A 232 15.63 9.58 7.72
C THR A 232 16.93 9.01 7.15
N ILE A 233 17.04 7.70 7.02
CA ILE A 233 18.10 7.04 6.26
C ILE A 233 17.61 6.81 4.84
N ARG A 234 18.26 7.40 3.85
CA ARG A 234 17.98 7.22 2.43
C ARG A 234 19.05 6.34 1.79
N ILE A 235 18.71 5.14 1.38
CA ILE A 235 19.61 4.24 0.66
C ILE A 235 19.53 4.58 -0.83
N ALA A 236 20.64 5.00 -1.40
CA ALA A 236 20.72 5.32 -2.84
C ALA A 236 20.55 4.08 -3.72
N ASP A 237 20.17 4.29 -4.97
CA ASP A 237 19.90 3.22 -5.93
C ASP A 237 21.09 2.25 -6.05
N TYR A 238 20.77 0.96 -5.98
CA TYR A 238 21.71 -0.16 -6.09
C TYR A 238 22.80 -0.23 -5.02
N LYS A 239 22.71 0.56 -3.96
CA LYS A 239 23.60 0.43 -2.80
C LYS A 239 23.08 -0.62 -1.84
N THR A 240 24.03 -1.28 -1.18
CA THR A 240 23.75 -2.38 -0.26
C THR A 240 24.36 -2.09 1.09
N VAL A 241 23.55 -2.16 2.15
CA VAL A 241 24.03 -2.23 3.52
C VAL A 241 23.96 -3.69 3.96
N THR A 242 25.07 -4.27 4.35
CA THR A 242 25.17 -5.66 4.77
C THR A 242 25.41 -5.74 6.27
N HIS A 243 24.69 -6.61 6.96
CA HIS A 243 24.91 -6.87 8.37
C HIS A 243 26.22 -7.65 8.55
N LYS A 244 27.02 -7.22 9.49
CA LYS A 244 28.31 -7.86 9.81
C LYS A 244 28.09 -9.30 10.31
N ALA A 245 29.03 -10.19 10.04
CA ALA A 245 29.03 -11.52 10.62
C ALA A 245 29.09 -11.43 12.16
N ASN A 246 28.31 -12.26 12.84
CA ASN A 246 28.21 -12.26 14.31
C ASN A 246 27.95 -10.85 14.90
N ALA A 247 27.08 -10.10 14.24
CA ALA A 247 26.72 -8.75 14.67
C ALA A 247 26.24 -8.72 16.14
N SER A 248 26.50 -7.62 16.83
CA SER A 248 26.23 -7.48 18.26
C SER A 248 24.74 -7.47 18.58
N ALA A 249 23.89 -6.87 17.73
CA ALA A 249 22.44 -6.87 17.87
C ALA A 249 21.74 -6.81 16.51
N HIS A 250 20.50 -6.29 16.44
CA HIS A 250 19.74 -6.12 15.20
C HIS A 250 20.36 -5.03 14.32
N MET A 251 20.15 -5.11 13.00
CA MET A 251 20.82 -4.22 12.06
C MET A 251 20.46 -2.74 12.28
N PHE A 252 19.17 -2.41 12.32
CA PHE A 252 18.68 -1.06 12.62
C PHE A 252 17.73 -1.09 13.82
N ILE A 253 18.06 -0.30 14.84
CA ILE A 253 17.19 -0.04 15.99
C ILE A 253 16.54 1.31 15.75
N MET A 254 15.23 1.31 15.53
CA MET A 254 14.44 2.47 15.12
C MET A 254 13.79 3.14 16.31
N PRO A 255 14.00 4.43 16.53
CA PRO A 255 13.26 5.23 17.50
C PRO A 255 12.00 5.84 16.88
N SER A 256 11.27 6.65 17.64
CA SER A 256 10.17 7.46 17.11
C SER A 256 10.65 8.46 16.05
N ASP A 257 9.73 8.81 15.15
CA ASP A 257 9.93 9.79 14.08
C ASP A 257 11.10 9.47 13.14
N SER A 258 11.35 8.18 12.91
CA SER A 258 12.47 7.71 12.08
C SER A 258 12.00 6.93 10.84
N LEU A 259 12.77 7.05 9.76
CA LEU A 259 12.43 6.44 8.48
C LEU A 259 13.66 5.82 7.80
N ILE A 260 13.52 4.60 7.31
CA ILE A 260 14.46 4.03 6.34
C ILE A 260 13.76 3.95 5.00
N LYS A 261 14.32 4.60 3.99
CA LYS A 261 13.71 4.60 2.65
C LYS A 261 14.71 4.39 1.52
N ALA A 262 14.20 3.87 0.42
CA ALA A 262 14.90 3.79 -0.84
C ALA A 262 13.97 4.09 -2.01
N ASN A 263 14.51 4.28 -3.18
CA ASN A 263 13.74 4.51 -4.38
C ASN A 263 13.35 3.17 -5.02
N ASN A 264 12.06 2.88 -5.06
CA ASN A 264 11.47 1.77 -5.81
C ASN A 264 12.23 0.41 -5.63
N ARG A 265 12.51 0.04 -4.37
CA ARG A 265 13.18 -1.23 -4.00
C ARG A 265 14.62 -1.38 -4.53
N LYS A 266 15.27 -0.29 -4.90
CA LYS A 266 16.64 -0.33 -5.42
C LYS A 266 17.72 -0.26 -4.34
N GLY A 267 17.41 0.31 -3.17
CA GLY A 267 18.27 0.26 -1.99
C GLY A 267 18.13 -1.07 -1.25
N ARG A 268 19.25 -1.68 -0.86
CA ARG A 268 19.31 -3.08 -0.41
C ARG A 268 19.81 -3.22 1.01
N LEU A 269 19.13 -4.05 1.81
CA LEU A 269 19.54 -4.47 3.15
C LEU A 269 19.76 -5.99 3.17
N ARG A 270 20.93 -6.43 3.61
CA ARG A 270 21.36 -7.84 3.62
C ARG A 270 21.74 -8.27 5.01
N GLY A 271 21.14 -9.37 5.49
CA GLY A 271 21.26 -9.84 6.87
C GLY A 271 22.48 -10.71 7.14
N ASN A 272 23.03 -11.38 6.10
CA ASN A 272 24.13 -12.34 6.28
C ASN A 272 23.75 -13.47 7.27
N SER A 273 22.57 -14.05 7.10
CA SER A 273 21.92 -14.98 8.05
C SER A 273 22.78 -16.20 8.40
N ALA A 274 23.48 -16.76 7.40
CA ALA A 274 24.35 -17.94 7.58
C ALA A 274 25.53 -17.70 8.54
N ASN A 275 25.93 -16.46 8.75
CA ASN A 275 27.05 -16.06 9.59
C ASN A 275 26.62 -15.34 10.87
N GLN A 276 25.36 -15.51 11.30
CA GLN A 276 24.84 -14.97 12.56
C GLN A 276 24.74 -16.07 13.60
N SER A 277 25.41 -15.91 14.74
CA SER A 277 25.33 -16.84 15.87
C SER A 277 24.07 -16.69 16.71
N SER A 278 23.31 -15.64 16.52
CA SER A 278 22.07 -15.32 17.24
C SER A 278 21.02 -14.77 16.31
N ILE A 279 19.78 -14.69 16.77
CA ILE A 279 18.64 -14.12 16.03
C ILE A 279 18.90 -12.65 15.71
N ARG A 280 18.81 -12.29 14.44
CA ARG A 280 19.01 -10.93 13.94
C ARG A 280 17.86 -10.48 13.06
N ARG A 281 17.33 -9.30 13.38
CA ARG A 281 16.30 -8.59 12.61
C ARG A 281 16.96 -7.54 11.71
N CYS A 282 16.34 -7.24 10.58
CA CYS A 282 16.78 -6.09 9.78
C CYS A 282 16.36 -4.79 10.48
N ILE A 283 15.08 -4.64 10.69
CA ILE A 283 14.46 -3.48 11.36
C ILE A 283 13.90 -3.93 12.70
N SER A 284 14.20 -3.20 13.76
CA SER A 284 13.62 -3.42 15.09
C SER A 284 13.13 -2.11 15.68
N ALA A 285 11.81 -1.97 15.80
CA ALA A 285 11.12 -0.81 16.38
C ALA A 285 10.31 -1.30 17.60
N VAL A 286 10.59 -0.78 18.78
CA VAL A 286 9.95 -1.21 20.04
C VAL A 286 9.54 0.01 20.85
N GLY A 287 8.25 0.13 21.17
CA GLY A 287 7.70 1.22 21.98
C GLY A 287 7.74 2.60 21.32
N VAL A 288 7.71 2.65 19.97
CA VAL A 288 7.95 3.88 19.22
C VAL A 288 6.71 4.34 18.43
N SER A 289 6.72 5.61 18.03
CA SER A 289 5.69 6.19 17.17
C SER A 289 6.28 6.81 15.90
N ASN A 290 5.47 6.86 14.82
CA ASN A 290 5.83 7.48 13.54
C ASN A 290 7.13 6.93 12.94
N ALA A 291 7.42 5.65 13.13
CA ALA A 291 8.59 5.02 12.54
C ALA A 291 8.19 4.13 11.34
N GLY A 292 9.04 4.09 10.32
CA GLY A 292 8.66 3.34 9.12
C GLY A 292 9.79 2.90 8.21
N VAL A 293 9.40 2.07 7.25
CA VAL A 293 10.25 1.54 6.18
C VAL A 293 9.52 1.73 4.86
N ASP A 294 10.19 2.26 3.84
CA ASP A 294 9.60 2.53 2.54
C ASP A 294 10.55 2.23 1.38
N GLY A 295 10.12 1.38 0.46
CA GLY A 295 10.75 1.15 -0.82
C GLY A 295 12.10 0.43 -0.78
N VAL A 296 12.40 -0.36 0.24
CA VAL A 296 13.68 -1.09 0.39
C VAL A 296 13.57 -2.56 -0.03
N ASP A 297 14.72 -3.16 -0.37
CA ASP A 297 14.87 -4.59 -0.66
C ASP A 297 15.62 -5.27 0.51
N ILE A 298 14.88 -5.95 1.37
CA ILE A 298 15.36 -6.63 2.59
C ILE A 298 15.52 -8.13 2.29
N ARG A 299 16.68 -8.71 2.60
CA ARG A 299 16.94 -10.14 2.40
C ARG A 299 17.91 -10.74 3.40
N ASP A 300 17.83 -12.08 3.51
CA ASP A 300 18.83 -12.92 4.16
C ASP A 300 18.98 -12.62 5.65
N PHE A 301 17.86 -12.49 6.36
CA PHE A 301 17.81 -12.40 7.82
C PHE A 301 17.32 -13.72 8.43
N ASN A 302 17.82 -14.05 9.62
CA ASN A 302 17.48 -15.29 10.33
C ASN A 302 16.37 -15.12 11.38
N SER A 303 15.59 -14.03 11.32
CA SER A 303 14.41 -13.81 12.15
C SER A 303 13.37 -12.97 11.40
N TYR A 304 13.35 -11.66 11.56
CA TYR A 304 12.34 -10.79 10.95
C TYR A 304 12.97 -9.79 9.97
N GLY A 305 12.30 -9.58 8.84
CA GLY A 305 12.63 -8.48 7.95
C GLY A 305 12.32 -7.13 8.62
N ALA A 306 11.10 -6.95 9.11
CA ALA A 306 10.70 -5.78 9.88
C ALA A 306 9.92 -6.20 11.12
N TYR A 307 10.29 -5.67 12.27
CA TYR A 307 9.69 -5.98 13.57
C TYR A 307 9.22 -4.72 14.28
N PHE A 308 7.94 -4.70 14.63
CA PHE A 308 7.30 -3.59 15.34
C PHE A 308 6.58 -4.15 16.59
N GLU A 309 6.93 -3.66 17.75
CA GLU A 309 6.36 -4.09 19.02
C GLU A 309 5.97 -2.90 19.88
N ASN A 310 4.75 -2.89 20.43
CA ASN A 310 4.22 -1.81 21.26
C ASN A 310 4.32 -0.43 20.58
N CYS A 311 4.14 -0.39 19.25
CA CYS A 311 4.32 0.80 18.43
C CYS A 311 2.99 1.47 18.08
N LYS A 312 3.08 2.73 17.64
CA LYS A 312 1.92 3.51 17.20
C LYS A 312 2.24 4.28 15.92
N ASP A 313 1.27 4.32 14.97
CA ASP A 313 1.41 5.08 13.71
C ASP A 313 2.67 4.70 12.92
N THR A 314 2.98 3.40 12.83
CA THR A 314 4.15 2.88 12.13
C THR A 314 3.77 2.28 10.77
N PHE A 315 4.76 2.06 9.91
CA PHE A 315 4.48 1.47 8.60
C PHE A 315 5.65 0.69 8.00
N CYS A 316 5.31 -0.23 7.09
CA CYS A 316 6.26 -0.85 6.16
C CYS A 316 5.61 -0.91 4.78
N LYS A 317 6.18 -0.16 3.82
CA LYS A 317 5.54 0.05 2.52
C LYS A 317 6.49 -0.17 1.35
N ASN A 318 5.90 -0.49 0.18
CA ASN A 318 6.59 -0.53 -1.12
C ASN A 318 7.87 -1.37 -1.13
N SER A 319 8.05 -2.28 -0.18
CA SER A 319 9.29 -3.00 0.04
C SER A 319 9.25 -4.43 -0.52
N THR A 320 10.41 -4.98 -0.83
CA THR A 320 10.58 -6.42 -1.06
C THR A 320 11.24 -7.02 0.17
N ILE A 321 10.67 -8.10 0.72
CA ILE A 321 11.22 -8.80 1.87
C ILE A 321 11.28 -10.28 1.52
N ARG A 322 12.49 -10.87 1.53
CA ARG A 322 12.64 -12.26 1.14
C ARG A 322 13.83 -12.96 1.78
N ASP A 323 13.83 -14.28 1.66
CA ASP A 323 14.89 -15.13 2.18
C ASP A 323 15.06 -14.89 3.70
N ILE A 324 13.92 -14.86 4.42
CA ILE A 324 13.92 -14.73 5.88
C ILE A 324 13.89 -16.12 6.48
N THR A 325 15.01 -16.56 6.99
CA THR A 325 15.19 -17.90 7.53
C THR A 325 15.04 -17.91 9.05
N GLY A 326 14.46 -18.94 9.60
CA GLY A 326 14.32 -19.12 11.04
C GLY A 326 13.82 -20.52 11.34
N GLY A 327 14.28 -21.10 12.45
CA GLY A 327 14.11 -22.54 12.71
C GLY A 327 12.82 -22.96 13.38
N ALA A 328 11.95 -22.05 13.82
CA ALA A 328 10.72 -22.40 14.51
C ALA A 328 9.52 -21.64 13.94
N VAL A 329 8.37 -22.27 14.00
CA VAL A 329 7.08 -21.61 13.71
C VAL A 329 7.00 -20.31 14.53
N GLU A 330 6.63 -19.23 13.89
CA GLU A 330 6.51 -17.88 14.46
C GLU A 330 7.82 -17.11 14.73
N THR A 331 9.00 -17.63 14.43
CA THR A 331 10.27 -16.94 14.69
C THR A 331 10.89 -16.26 13.47
N ALA A 332 10.33 -16.47 12.28
CA ALA A 332 10.82 -15.89 11.03
C ALA A 332 9.66 -15.38 10.17
N ALA A 333 9.47 -14.08 10.15
CA ALA A 333 8.46 -13.46 9.31
C ALA A 333 9.04 -12.32 8.46
N GLY A 334 8.41 -12.07 7.32
CA GLY A 334 8.73 -10.88 6.54
C GLY A 334 8.49 -9.62 7.36
N GLN A 335 7.27 -9.48 7.90
CA GLN A 335 6.92 -8.44 8.87
C GLN A 335 6.27 -9.07 10.11
N TYR A 336 6.63 -8.58 11.28
CA TYR A 336 6.03 -8.98 12.54
C TYR A 336 5.60 -7.74 13.33
N VAL A 337 4.31 -7.62 13.58
CA VAL A 337 3.65 -6.47 14.21
C VAL A 337 2.90 -6.96 15.43
N THR A 338 3.33 -6.56 16.61
CA THR A 338 2.72 -7.02 17.86
C THR A 338 2.38 -5.88 18.81
N ASN A 339 1.19 -5.91 19.40
CA ASN A 339 0.67 -4.91 20.32
C ASN A 339 0.77 -3.47 19.77
N CYS A 340 0.50 -3.30 18.48
CA CYS A 340 0.65 -2.03 17.79
C CYS A 340 -0.71 -1.37 17.49
N LEU A 341 -0.71 -0.04 17.49
CA LEU A 341 -1.86 0.77 17.10
C LEU A 341 -1.61 1.45 15.74
N ARG A 342 -2.53 1.24 14.80
CA ARG A 342 -2.50 1.88 13.48
C ARG A 342 -1.19 1.66 12.69
N HIS A 343 -0.69 0.41 12.72
CA HIS A 343 0.37 0.02 11.80
C HIS A 343 -0.17 -0.20 10.39
N GLU A 344 0.54 0.27 9.39
CA GLU A 344 0.18 0.09 7.98
C GLU A 344 1.25 -0.73 7.24
N SER A 345 0.83 -1.88 6.72
CA SER A 345 1.58 -2.64 5.72
C SER A 345 0.97 -2.39 4.35
N ALA A 346 1.76 -2.00 3.35
CA ALA A 346 1.18 -1.71 2.04
C ALA A 346 2.16 -1.92 0.88
N PHE A 347 1.66 -2.52 -0.22
CA PHE A 347 2.39 -2.70 -1.48
C PHE A 347 3.71 -3.46 -1.34
N ASN A 348 3.83 -4.32 -0.36
CA ASN A 348 5.02 -5.13 -0.16
C ASN A 348 4.97 -6.41 -1.00
N ASP A 349 6.14 -6.90 -1.39
CA ASP A 349 6.35 -8.18 -2.06
C ASP A 349 7.20 -9.05 -1.13
N ILE A 350 6.56 -10.02 -0.47
CA ILE A 350 7.18 -10.85 0.56
C ILE A 350 7.28 -12.29 0.06
N ARG A 351 8.45 -12.90 0.16
CA ARG A 351 8.70 -14.22 -0.39
C ARG A 351 9.63 -15.06 0.46
N ASP A 352 9.45 -16.37 0.43
CA ASP A 352 10.39 -17.33 0.98
C ASP A 352 10.75 -17.02 2.45
N THR A 353 9.70 -16.90 3.28
CA THR A 353 9.86 -16.71 4.73
C THR A 353 9.76 -18.05 5.44
N GLY A 354 10.56 -18.25 6.48
CA GLY A 354 10.58 -19.50 7.25
C GLY A 354 9.31 -19.74 8.07
N SER A 355 8.52 -18.71 8.33
CA SER A 355 7.22 -18.78 8.98
C SER A 355 6.20 -17.90 8.25
N ASN A 356 5.68 -16.85 8.87
CA ASN A 356 4.66 -16.01 8.27
C ASN A 356 5.22 -14.99 7.25
N GLY A 357 4.43 -14.65 6.24
CA GLY A 357 4.74 -13.51 5.41
C GLY A 357 4.61 -12.20 6.20
N ILE A 358 3.39 -11.92 6.66
CA ILE A 358 3.08 -10.80 7.56
C ILE A 358 2.33 -11.37 8.77
N LYS A 359 2.73 -10.97 9.97
CA LYS A 359 2.01 -11.33 11.18
C LYS A 359 1.63 -10.10 12.00
N PHE A 360 0.33 -9.92 12.18
CA PHE A 360 -0.24 -9.04 13.16
C PHE A 360 -0.67 -9.88 14.36
N ARG A 361 -0.25 -9.50 15.55
CA ARG A 361 -0.55 -10.25 16.77
C ARG A 361 -0.81 -9.31 17.94
N ALA A 362 -1.65 -9.75 18.86
CA ALA A 362 -1.77 -9.15 20.18
C ALA A 362 -1.64 -10.23 21.25
N ASP A 363 -1.09 -9.90 22.41
CA ASP A 363 -1.11 -10.78 23.57
C ASP A 363 -2.52 -10.85 24.15
N THR A 364 -3.21 -9.71 24.17
CA THR A 364 -4.60 -9.58 24.56
C THR A 364 -5.39 -8.89 23.46
N LEU A 365 -6.66 -9.28 23.23
CA LEU A 365 -7.53 -8.68 22.23
C LEU A 365 -7.57 -7.16 22.37
N GLY A 366 -7.28 -6.46 21.27
CA GLY A 366 -7.31 -5.00 21.17
C GLY A 366 -5.99 -4.29 21.44
N GLN A 367 -4.91 -4.98 21.85
CA GLN A 367 -3.58 -4.37 21.89
C GLN A 367 -3.04 -4.12 20.47
N THR A 368 -3.38 -4.96 19.49
CA THR A 368 -3.17 -4.66 18.05
C THR A 368 -4.50 -4.20 17.48
N GLN A 369 -4.61 -2.90 17.19
CA GLN A 369 -5.86 -2.28 16.79
C GLN A 369 -5.70 -1.25 15.68
N GLY A 370 -6.69 -1.21 14.77
CA GLY A 370 -6.74 -0.24 13.67
C GLY A 370 -5.57 -0.38 12.70
N CYS A 371 -4.95 -1.55 12.64
CA CYS A 371 -3.87 -1.83 11.69
C CYS A 371 -4.45 -2.25 10.32
N SER A 372 -3.61 -2.18 9.29
CA SER A 372 -4.02 -2.57 7.94
C SER A 372 -2.91 -3.25 7.15
N SER A 373 -3.32 -4.11 6.21
CA SER A 373 -2.49 -4.64 5.13
C SER A 373 -3.19 -4.36 3.81
N THR A 374 -2.52 -3.67 2.88
CA THR A 374 -3.15 -3.24 1.62
C THR A 374 -2.25 -3.54 0.43
N ASN A 375 -2.77 -4.25 -0.57
CA ASN A 375 -2.03 -4.61 -1.78
C ASN A 375 -0.71 -5.36 -1.52
N ASP A 376 -0.60 -6.03 -0.39
CA ASP A 376 0.55 -6.85 -0.07
C ASP A 376 0.50 -8.19 -0.81
N LYS A 377 1.64 -8.66 -1.27
CA LYS A 377 1.79 -9.95 -1.95
C LYS A 377 2.72 -10.85 -1.14
N VAL A 378 2.24 -12.05 -0.85
CA VAL A 378 3.00 -13.05 -0.11
C VAL A 378 3.12 -14.34 -0.92
N TYR A 379 4.33 -14.82 -1.09
CA TYR A 379 4.62 -16.04 -1.83
C TYR A 379 5.45 -17.00 -0.98
N ARG A 380 5.03 -18.25 -0.91
CA ARG A 380 5.79 -19.33 -0.28
C ARG A 380 6.23 -19.00 1.15
N ALA A 381 5.29 -18.52 1.95
CA ALA A 381 5.51 -18.43 3.40
C ALA A 381 5.58 -19.84 3.99
N GLY A 382 6.55 -20.09 4.87
CA GLY A 382 6.74 -21.38 5.52
C GLY A 382 5.64 -21.75 6.51
N PHE A 383 4.70 -20.86 6.75
CA PHE A 383 3.50 -21.09 7.52
C PHE A 383 2.33 -20.29 6.89
N ILE A 384 1.92 -19.16 7.44
CA ILE A 384 0.77 -18.38 7.00
C ILE A 384 1.21 -17.18 6.17
N GLY A 385 0.46 -16.87 5.08
CA GLY A 385 0.72 -15.69 4.28
C GLY A 385 0.53 -14.40 5.08
N ILE A 386 -0.70 -14.08 5.49
CA ILE A 386 -1.03 -12.93 6.34
C ILE A 386 -1.80 -13.42 7.56
N ALA A 387 -1.17 -13.43 8.70
CA ALA A 387 -1.72 -13.91 9.96
C ALA A 387 -2.20 -12.78 10.87
N ASN A 388 -3.41 -12.91 11.40
CA ASN A 388 -4.01 -11.95 12.35
C ASN A 388 -4.43 -12.67 13.62
N GLY A 389 -3.75 -12.40 14.73
CA GLY A 389 -4.03 -13.02 16.02
C GLY A 389 -4.49 -12.00 17.06
N LYS A 390 -5.72 -12.15 17.58
CA LYS A 390 -6.35 -11.26 18.58
C LYS A 390 -6.38 -9.79 18.18
N CYS A 391 -6.45 -9.51 16.86
CA CYS A 391 -6.53 -8.16 16.33
C CYS A 391 -7.96 -7.59 16.48
N LYS A 392 -8.03 -6.28 16.60
CA LYS A 392 -9.29 -5.54 16.67
C LYS A 392 -9.32 -4.43 15.63
N ASP A 393 -10.48 -4.23 14.98
CA ASP A 393 -10.68 -3.18 13.97
C ASP A 393 -9.61 -3.20 12.88
N HIS A 394 -9.24 -4.41 12.40
CA HIS A 394 -8.17 -4.64 11.44
C HIS A 394 -8.74 -4.89 10.03
N THR A 395 -8.04 -4.43 9.00
CA THR A 395 -8.46 -4.65 7.61
C THR A 395 -7.30 -5.11 6.74
N VAL A 396 -7.53 -6.19 5.98
CA VAL A 396 -6.65 -6.65 4.91
C VAL A 396 -7.39 -6.45 3.58
N THR A 397 -6.80 -5.69 2.66
CA THR A 397 -7.44 -5.32 1.39
C THR A 397 -6.53 -5.64 0.20
N ASN A 398 -7.10 -6.25 -0.85
CA ASN A 398 -6.39 -6.59 -2.09
C ASN A 398 -5.10 -7.39 -1.88
N ALA A 399 -5.04 -8.21 -0.84
CA ALA A 399 -3.87 -9.05 -0.59
C ALA A 399 -3.84 -10.25 -1.53
N TYR A 400 -2.65 -10.65 -1.92
CA TYR A 400 -2.41 -11.85 -2.72
C TYR A 400 -1.49 -12.82 -1.98
N CYS A 401 -1.96 -14.02 -1.68
CA CYS A 401 -1.18 -15.08 -1.02
C CYS A 401 -1.11 -16.31 -1.92
N GLU A 402 0.10 -16.82 -2.14
CA GLU A 402 0.30 -17.98 -3.01
C GLU A 402 1.27 -19.00 -2.42
N SER A 403 0.88 -20.26 -2.45
CA SER A 403 1.72 -21.40 -2.05
C SER A 403 2.27 -21.28 -0.63
N CYS A 404 1.51 -20.67 0.27
CA CYS A 404 1.81 -20.69 1.70
C CYS A 404 1.58 -22.10 2.26
N VAL A 405 2.42 -22.52 3.20
CA VAL A 405 2.40 -23.91 3.68
C VAL A 405 1.09 -24.23 4.37
N ASP A 406 0.58 -23.29 5.18
CA ASP A 406 -0.71 -23.40 5.86
C ASP A 406 -1.74 -22.46 5.20
N ASN A 407 -2.16 -21.40 5.86
CA ASN A 407 -3.22 -20.53 5.38
C ASN A 407 -2.70 -19.38 4.50
N GLY A 408 -3.50 -18.96 3.51
CA GLY A 408 -3.21 -17.73 2.78
C GLY A 408 -3.41 -16.51 3.67
N CYS A 409 -4.62 -16.31 4.16
CA CYS A 409 -4.96 -15.27 5.14
C CYS A 409 -5.67 -15.89 6.35
N ASP A 410 -5.31 -15.48 7.56
CA ASP A 410 -5.80 -16.06 8.80
C ASP A 410 -6.32 -14.97 9.76
N MET A 411 -7.43 -15.27 10.45
CA MET A 411 -7.95 -14.55 11.62
C MET A 411 -8.07 -15.51 12.78
N ASN A 412 -7.47 -15.23 13.92
CA ASN A 412 -7.56 -16.07 15.11
C ASN A 412 -7.83 -15.22 16.34
N GLY A 413 -8.95 -15.43 17.02
CA GLY A 413 -9.36 -14.64 18.18
C GLY A 413 -9.61 -13.16 17.88
N CYS A 414 -9.97 -12.80 16.65
CA CYS A 414 -10.12 -11.44 16.18
C CYS A 414 -11.54 -10.88 16.43
N TYR A 415 -11.63 -9.56 16.51
CA TYR A 415 -12.88 -8.83 16.59
C TYR A 415 -12.93 -7.72 15.54
N ASN A 416 -14.05 -7.60 14.83
CA ASN A 416 -14.29 -6.59 13.80
C ASN A 416 -13.14 -6.50 12.76
N THR A 417 -12.65 -7.67 12.33
CA THR A 417 -11.58 -7.80 11.35
C THR A 417 -12.15 -8.17 9.99
N ARG A 418 -11.59 -7.62 8.91
CA ARG A 418 -12.10 -7.80 7.56
C ARG A 418 -11.00 -8.18 6.58
N PHE A 419 -11.30 -9.13 5.70
CA PHE A 419 -10.55 -9.40 4.47
C PHE A 419 -11.42 -8.96 3.30
N ILE A 420 -10.91 -8.08 2.45
CA ILE A 420 -11.67 -7.47 1.35
C ILE A 420 -10.87 -7.63 0.05
N ASP A 421 -11.51 -8.21 -0.98
CA ASP A 421 -10.92 -8.39 -2.32
C ASP A 421 -9.58 -9.16 -2.31
N CYS A 422 -9.41 -10.07 -1.35
CA CYS A 422 -8.18 -10.84 -1.20
C CYS A 422 -8.19 -12.09 -2.06
N VAL A 423 -7.01 -12.50 -2.51
CA VAL A 423 -6.79 -13.69 -3.35
C VAL A 423 -5.84 -14.66 -2.67
N SER A 424 -6.20 -15.94 -2.63
CA SER A 424 -5.37 -17.01 -2.10
C SER A 424 -5.31 -18.20 -3.05
N VAL A 425 -4.10 -18.67 -3.36
CA VAL A 425 -3.88 -19.73 -4.34
C VAL A 425 -2.93 -20.81 -3.81
N GLY A 426 -3.35 -22.06 -3.86
CA GLY A 426 -2.48 -23.21 -3.58
C GLY A 426 -2.00 -23.36 -2.15
N CYS A 427 -2.64 -22.70 -1.18
CA CYS A 427 -2.38 -22.83 0.26
C CYS A 427 -3.08 -24.08 0.84
N GLN A 428 -2.90 -24.38 2.14
CA GLN A 428 -3.72 -25.42 2.77
C GLN A 428 -5.17 -24.95 2.85
N ASP A 429 -5.43 -23.79 3.51
CA ASP A 429 -6.67 -23.03 3.33
C ASP A 429 -6.41 -21.71 2.61
N GLY A 430 -7.35 -21.29 1.80
CA GLY A 430 -7.30 -19.98 1.19
C GLY A 430 -7.40 -18.89 2.25
N PHE A 431 -8.46 -18.98 3.03
CA PHE A 431 -8.76 -18.09 4.16
C PHE A 431 -9.10 -18.94 5.38
N TYR A 432 -8.65 -18.55 6.54
CA TYR A 432 -8.94 -19.26 7.77
C TYR A 432 -9.53 -18.35 8.83
N MET A 433 -10.64 -18.78 9.41
CA MET A 433 -11.31 -18.14 10.54
C MET A 433 -11.08 -19.04 11.77
N GLY A 434 -10.03 -18.77 12.53
CA GLY A 434 -9.42 -19.68 13.49
C GLY A 434 -10.20 -19.99 14.75
N GLU A 435 -9.56 -20.70 15.68
CA GLU A 435 -10.15 -21.47 16.77
C GLU A 435 -10.59 -20.68 18.01
N ASN A 436 -10.04 -19.50 18.25
CA ASN A 436 -10.15 -18.81 19.55
C ASN A 436 -11.27 -17.77 19.62
N GLY A 437 -12.47 -18.13 19.13
CA GLY A 437 -13.64 -17.23 19.23
C GLY A 437 -13.49 -15.96 18.37
N ILE A 438 -14.03 -15.99 17.17
CA ILE A 438 -14.03 -14.86 16.24
C ILE A 438 -15.41 -14.21 16.29
N ASP A 439 -15.46 -12.89 16.42
CA ASP A 439 -16.71 -12.16 16.48
C ASP A 439 -16.71 -10.95 15.54
N ASN A 440 -17.82 -10.79 14.82
CA ASN A 440 -18.04 -9.69 13.87
C ASN A 440 -16.94 -9.56 12.82
N CYS A 441 -16.44 -10.69 12.31
CA CYS A 441 -15.39 -10.74 11.30
C CYS A 441 -15.96 -11.14 9.95
N HIS A 442 -15.43 -10.53 8.86
CA HIS A 442 -16.00 -10.68 7.54
C HIS A 442 -14.94 -10.93 6.49
N ILE A 443 -15.21 -11.85 5.57
CA ILE A 443 -14.45 -12.06 4.34
C ILE A 443 -15.34 -11.63 3.17
N ILE A 444 -14.93 -10.61 2.43
CA ILE A 444 -15.73 -9.95 1.40
C ILE A 444 -15.00 -10.07 0.06
N ASN A 445 -15.69 -10.57 -0.96
CA ASN A 445 -15.15 -10.83 -2.30
C ASN A 445 -13.86 -11.68 -2.30
N PRO A 446 -13.74 -12.75 -1.49
CA PRO A 446 -12.54 -13.58 -1.52
C PRO A 446 -12.45 -14.35 -2.82
N THR A 447 -11.23 -14.51 -3.31
CA THR A 447 -10.93 -15.50 -4.35
C THR A 447 -9.99 -16.56 -3.78
N ALA A 448 -10.45 -17.83 -3.74
CA ALA A 448 -9.63 -18.97 -3.32
C ALA A 448 -9.55 -20.01 -4.45
N ARG A 449 -8.33 -20.43 -4.80
CA ARG A 449 -8.12 -21.41 -5.87
C ARG A 449 -7.11 -22.46 -5.48
N ASN A 450 -7.40 -23.71 -5.85
CA ASN A 450 -6.49 -24.85 -5.68
C ASN A 450 -6.00 -25.03 -4.23
N CYS A 451 -6.78 -24.61 -3.22
CA CYS A 451 -6.43 -24.78 -1.82
C CYS A 451 -6.69 -26.23 -1.38
N LYS A 452 -5.78 -26.79 -0.60
CA LYS A 452 -5.73 -28.25 -0.36
C LYS A 452 -6.85 -28.73 0.56
N ARG A 453 -7.14 -28.00 1.65
CA ARG A 453 -8.20 -28.32 2.61
C ARG A 453 -9.49 -27.58 2.25
N ALA A 454 -9.48 -26.26 2.27
CA ALA A 454 -10.67 -25.47 1.98
C ALA A 454 -10.35 -24.11 1.33
N GLY A 455 -11.32 -23.58 0.58
CA GLY A 455 -11.27 -22.18 0.15
C GLY A 455 -11.38 -21.23 1.34
N VAL A 456 -12.35 -21.49 2.23
CA VAL A 456 -12.48 -20.85 3.55
C VAL A 456 -12.63 -21.92 4.61
N GLY A 457 -11.72 -21.98 5.58
CA GLY A 457 -11.73 -22.93 6.69
C GLY A 457 -12.04 -22.28 8.02
N SER A 458 -12.70 -23.02 8.93
CA SER A 458 -12.84 -22.66 10.34
C SER A 458 -12.98 -23.90 11.20
N LEU A 459 -12.23 -23.95 12.29
CA LEU A 459 -12.32 -25.00 13.31
C LEU A 459 -12.84 -24.47 14.67
N GLY A 460 -13.20 -23.21 14.76
CA GLY A 460 -13.63 -22.58 16.01
C GLY A 460 -15.04 -21.99 15.96
N SER A 461 -15.40 -21.30 17.05
CA SER A 461 -16.71 -20.65 17.15
C SER A 461 -16.71 -19.30 16.43
N LEU A 462 -17.51 -19.21 15.39
CA LEU A 462 -17.80 -17.97 14.67
C LEU A 462 -19.07 -17.32 15.22
N THR A 463 -18.98 -16.05 15.62
CA THR A 463 -20.12 -15.26 16.06
C THR A 463 -20.31 -14.07 15.14
N ARG A 464 -21.49 -13.91 14.55
CA ARG A 464 -21.82 -12.79 13.63
C ARG A 464 -20.83 -12.59 12.47
N CYS A 465 -20.26 -13.68 12.00
CA CYS A 465 -19.26 -13.65 10.92
C CYS A 465 -19.91 -13.87 9.55
N SER A 466 -19.20 -13.51 8.48
CA SER A 466 -19.69 -13.74 7.11
C SER A 466 -18.59 -13.97 6.09
N VAL A 467 -18.98 -14.72 5.04
CA VAL A 467 -18.28 -14.80 3.75
C VAL A 467 -19.25 -14.26 2.70
N ILE A 468 -18.89 -13.19 2.04
CA ILE A 468 -19.77 -12.46 1.11
C ILE A 468 -19.13 -12.47 -0.27
N ASN A 469 -19.91 -12.84 -1.29
CA ASN A 469 -19.54 -12.90 -2.69
C ASN A 469 -18.22 -13.66 -2.94
N PRO A 470 -18.07 -14.90 -2.42
CA PRO A 470 -16.86 -15.68 -2.65
C PRO A 470 -16.75 -16.16 -4.11
N THR A 471 -15.53 -16.24 -4.61
CA THR A 471 -15.16 -16.98 -5.79
C THR A 471 -14.20 -18.10 -5.37
N ILE A 472 -14.74 -19.29 -5.15
CA ILE A 472 -13.96 -20.45 -4.70
C ILE A 472 -13.98 -21.49 -5.80
N ASP A 473 -12.79 -21.92 -6.24
CA ASP A 473 -12.65 -22.85 -7.36
C ASP A 473 -11.55 -23.87 -7.10
N ALA A 474 -11.83 -25.13 -7.42
CA ALA A 474 -10.89 -26.24 -7.34
C ALA A 474 -10.19 -26.41 -5.98
N CYS A 475 -10.88 -26.08 -4.88
CA CYS A 475 -10.39 -26.31 -3.52
C CYS A 475 -10.80 -27.69 -2.98
N GLY A 476 -10.18 -28.17 -1.91
CA GLY A 476 -10.52 -29.44 -1.27
C GLY A 476 -11.94 -29.48 -0.73
N SER A 477 -12.38 -28.40 -0.12
CA SER A 477 -13.77 -28.05 0.16
C SER A 477 -13.93 -26.57 -0.20
N GLY A 478 -15.12 -26.13 -0.52
CA GLY A 478 -15.34 -24.70 -0.75
C GLY A 478 -15.26 -23.93 0.56
N ILE A 479 -16.22 -24.13 1.45
CA ILE A 479 -16.24 -23.55 2.80
C ILE A 479 -16.40 -24.67 3.82
N TYR A 480 -15.50 -24.75 4.80
CA TYR A 480 -15.55 -25.69 5.90
C TYR A 480 -15.68 -24.92 7.22
N CYS A 481 -16.70 -25.23 8.03
CA CYS A 481 -16.95 -24.56 9.29
C CYS A 481 -17.44 -25.54 10.36
N SER A 482 -16.80 -25.54 11.55
CA SER A 482 -17.11 -26.50 12.62
C SER A 482 -17.94 -25.95 13.80
N GLY A 483 -18.14 -24.63 13.88
CA GLY A 483 -18.94 -23.99 14.93
C GLY A 483 -19.33 -22.56 14.58
N PHE A 484 -20.60 -22.18 14.81
CA PHE A 484 -21.06 -20.86 14.39
C PHE A 484 -22.36 -20.41 15.09
N VAL A 485 -22.47 -19.07 15.26
CA VAL A 485 -23.72 -18.40 15.62
C VAL A 485 -23.88 -17.19 14.70
N GLY A 486 -24.95 -17.18 13.89
CA GLY A 486 -25.22 -16.10 12.94
C GLY A 486 -24.20 -16.00 11.81
N PHE A 487 -23.65 -17.13 11.34
CA PHE A 487 -22.72 -17.17 10.23
C PHE A 487 -23.45 -17.02 8.90
N LYS A 488 -22.94 -16.14 8.02
CA LYS A 488 -23.57 -15.87 6.72
C LYS A 488 -22.63 -16.18 5.58
N ILE A 489 -23.14 -16.89 4.59
CA ILE A 489 -22.51 -17.15 3.30
C ILE A 489 -23.47 -16.59 2.25
N ARG A 490 -23.07 -15.55 1.56
CA ARG A 490 -23.95 -14.86 0.62
C ARG A 490 -23.32 -14.62 -0.73
N ASP A 491 -24.13 -14.79 -1.75
CA ASP A 491 -23.79 -14.54 -3.15
C ASP A 491 -22.58 -15.37 -3.62
N GLY A 492 -22.00 -15.00 -4.77
CA GLY A 492 -20.78 -15.61 -5.29
C GLY A 492 -20.91 -17.02 -5.82
N SER A 493 -19.79 -17.71 -5.96
CA SER A 493 -19.71 -19.06 -6.54
C SER A 493 -18.73 -19.96 -5.81
N ILE A 494 -19.12 -21.23 -5.66
CA ILE A 494 -18.29 -22.30 -5.11
C ILE A 494 -18.32 -23.46 -6.12
N THR A 495 -17.19 -23.66 -6.78
CA THR A 495 -17.11 -24.51 -7.95
C THR A 495 -15.97 -25.52 -7.88
N ASN A 496 -16.17 -26.67 -8.50
CA ASN A 496 -15.13 -27.66 -8.75
C ASN A 496 -14.37 -28.11 -7.50
N SER A 497 -15.01 -28.13 -6.33
CA SER A 497 -14.39 -28.67 -5.11
C SER A 497 -13.98 -30.12 -5.31
N VAL A 498 -12.80 -30.53 -4.84
CA VAL A 498 -12.17 -31.81 -5.18
C VAL A 498 -11.85 -32.64 -3.94
N LYS A 499 -12.07 -33.95 -4.04
CA LYS A 499 -11.59 -34.90 -3.04
C LYS A 499 -10.09 -35.14 -3.27
N GLN A 500 -9.25 -34.50 -2.44
CA GLN A 500 -7.79 -34.59 -2.58
C GLN A 500 -7.12 -34.92 -1.25
N THR A 501 -6.00 -35.60 -1.33
CA THR A 501 -5.19 -35.93 -0.15
C THR A 501 -4.18 -34.84 0.11
N TYR A 502 -4.03 -34.43 1.37
CA TYR A 502 -3.07 -33.43 1.81
C TYR A 502 -2.49 -33.80 3.18
N THR A 503 -1.31 -33.31 3.48
CA THR A 503 -0.75 -33.40 4.84
C THR A 503 -1.21 -32.19 5.63
N ASP A 504 -1.92 -32.41 6.71
CA ASP A 504 -2.37 -31.37 7.61
C ASP A 504 -1.16 -30.82 8.39
N ASN A 505 -0.93 -29.52 8.31
CA ASN A 505 0.29 -28.90 8.81
C ASN A 505 0.35 -28.81 10.33
N GLU A 506 -0.78 -28.81 11.03
CA GLU A 506 -0.83 -28.78 12.49
C GLU A 506 -0.55 -30.15 13.11
N THR A 507 -1.12 -31.20 12.49
CA THR A 507 -1.04 -32.56 13.04
C THR A 507 0.01 -33.43 12.38
N GLY A 508 0.53 -33.04 11.21
CA GLY A 508 1.42 -33.83 10.37
C GLY A 508 0.75 -35.08 9.77
N THR A 509 -0.57 -35.23 9.94
CA THR A 509 -1.33 -36.41 9.46
C THR A 509 -1.80 -36.21 8.04
N VAL A 510 -1.88 -37.31 7.29
CA VAL A 510 -2.46 -37.32 5.95
C VAL A 510 -3.99 -37.36 6.08
N LYS A 511 -4.65 -36.39 5.48
CA LYS A 511 -6.12 -36.25 5.44
C LYS A 511 -6.60 -36.17 4.00
N THR A 512 -7.88 -36.45 3.80
CA THR A 512 -8.55 -36.26 2.52
C THR A 512 -9.68 -35.26 2.67
N SER A 513 -9.73 -34.27 1.78
CA SER A 513 -10.81 -33.29 1.75
C SER A 513 -12.11 -33.92 1.26
N THR A 514 -13.24 -33.32 1.64
CA THR A 514 -14.56 -33.88 1.36
C THR A 514 -15.01 -33.68 -0.10
N GLY A 515 -14.46 -32.67 -0.79
CA GLY A 515 -14.96 -32.23 -2.10
C GLY A 515 -16.29 -31.48 -2.01
N ASN A 516 -16.77 -31.14 -0.82
CA ASN A 516 -18.04 -30.42 -0.66
C ASN A 516 -17.92 -28.94 -1.05
N GLY A 517 -18.99 -28.37 -1.55
CA GLY A 517 -19.09 -26.94 -1.75
C GLY A 517 -19.09 -26.21 -0.40
N ILE A 518 -20.03 -26.50 0.47
CA ILE A 518 -20.08 -26.03 1.86
C ILE A 518 -20.18 -27.24 2.79
N ASP A 519 -19.37 -27.24 3.84
CA ASP A 519 -19.32 -28.30 4.84
C ASP A 519 -19.50 -27.67 6.25
N LEU A 520 -20.73 -27.73 6.78
CA LEU A 520 -21.09 -27.21 8.09
C LEU A 520 -21.10 -28.33 9.12
N GLN A 521 -20.09 -28.42 9.95
CA GLN A 521 -19.98 -29.42 10.99
C GLN A 521 -20.65 -28.94 12.28
N SER A 522 -21.58 -29.72 12.77
CA SER A 522 -22.33 -29.41 14.00
C SER A 522 -21.78 -30.07 15.27
N ASN A 523 -20.52 -30.53 15.23
CA ASN A 523 -19.88 -31.27 16.33
C ASN A 523 -19.68 -30.47 17.61
N LEU A 524 -19.74 -29.13 17.52
CA LEU A 524 -19.68 -28.23 18.66
C LEU A 524 -21.09 -27.78 19.05
N SER A 525 -21.39 -27.78 20.35
CA SER A 525 -22.65 -27.28 20.86
C SER A 525 -22.83 -25.80 20.45
N GLY A 526 -23.97 -25.46 19.82
CA GLY A 526 -24.32 -24.08 19.52
C GLY A 526 -24.21 -23.64 18.06
N CYS A 527 -24.39 -24.53 17.10
CA CYS A 527 -24.57 -24.14 15.70
C CYS A 527 -25.95 -23.50 15.50
N TYR A 528 -26.02 -22.19 15.30
CA TYR A 528 -27.27 -21.45 15.24
C TYR A 528 -27.30 -20.38 14.15
N GLN A 529 -28.43 -20.23 13.48
CA GLN A 529 -28.71 -19.21 12.47
C GLN A 529 -27.68 -19.10 11.32
N PRO A 530 -27.29 -20.21 10.64
CA PRO A 530 -26.56 -20.07 9.40
C PRO A 530 -27.48 -19.52 8.30
N ASP A 531 -26.94 -18.59 7.50
CA ASP A 531 -27.63 -18.00 6.36
C ASP A 531 -26.80 -18.26 5.10
N ILE A 532 -27.27 -19.14 4.22
CA ILE A 532 -26.68 -19.44 2.94
C ILE A 532 -27.64 -18.93 1.87
N SER A 533 -27.29 -17.88 1.17
CA SER A 533 -28.19 -17.24 0.20
C SER A 533 -27.46 -16.68 -1.01
N GLY A 534 -28.10 -16.75 -2.19
CA GLY A 534 -27.57 -16.23 -3.45
C GLY A 534 -26.36 -16.97 -4.03
N THR A 535 -25.89 -18.03 -3.40
CA THR A 535 -24.67 -18.75 -3.80
C THR A 535 -24.90 -19.71 -4.96
N THR A 536 -24.00 -19.72 -5.93
CA THR A 536 -24.01 -20.66 -7.05
C THR A 536 -23.03 -21.81 -6.80
N PHE A 537 -23.50 -23.05 -6.99
CA PHE A 537 -22.72 -24.27 -6.87
C PHE A 537 -22.62 -24.96 -8.24
N TYR A 538 -21.42 -25.42 -8.60
CA TYR A 538 -21.18 -26.12 -9.85
C TYR A 538 -19.99 -27.08 -9.73
N GLY A 539 -20.15 -28.31 -10.23
CA GLY A 539 -19.07 -29.29 -10.41
C GLY A 539 -18.34 -29.76 -9.15
N ASN A 540 -18.95 -29.65 -7.96
CA ASN A 540 -18.32 -30.08 -6.70
C ASN A 540 -18.29 -31.63 -6.64
N ALA A 541 -17.14 -32.22 -6.30
CA ALA A 541 -16.94 -33.67 -6.27
C ALA A 541 -17.63 -34.37 -5.08
N GLY A 542 -17.95 -33.64 -4.03
CA GLY A 542 -18.79 -34.05 -2.91
C GLY A 542 -20.21 -33.52 -3.05
N TYR A 543 -20.81 -33.13 -1.93
CA TYR A 543 -22.11 -32.46 -1.93
C TYR A 543 -21.92 -30.93 -2.10
N ASP A 544 -22.88 -30.25 -2.72
CA ASP A 544 -22.86 -28.80 -2.76
C ASP A 544 -22.96 -28.21 -1.37
N ILE A 545 -23.83 -28.77 -0.50
CA ILE A 545 -23.90 -28.44 0.92
C ILE A 545 -23.96 -29.72 1.74
N ALA A 546 -23.09 -29.87 2.72
CA ALA A 546 -23.10 -30.97 3.66
C ALA A 546 -23.22 -30.46 5.09
N PHE A 547 -24.01 -31.13 5.88
CA PHE A 547 -24.13 -30.92 7.33
C PHE A 547 -23.47 -32.06 8.09
N GLY A 548 -22.94 -31.80 9.27
CA GLY A 548 -22.22 -32.77 10.08
C GLY A 548 -23.05 -34.01 10.47
N SER A 549 -22.34 -35.02 10.94
CA SER A 549 -22.94 -36.34 11.27
C SER A 549 -23.77 -36.35 12.56
N SER A 550 -23.78 -35.31 13.36
CA SER A 550 -24.52 -35.22 14.64
C SER A 550 -24.75 -33.75 15.05
N GLY A 551 -25.59 -33.54 16.02
CA GLY A 551 -25.90 -32.22 16.59
C GLY A 551 -27.11 -31.54 15.96
N THR A 552 -27.44 -30.33 16.44
CA THR A 552 -28.58 -29.55 15.98
C THR A 552 -28.13 -28.26 15.31
N ILE A 553 -28.64 -27.97 14.12
CA ILE A 553 -28.50 -26.68 13.44
C ILE A 553 -29.85 -25.97 13.52
N GLY A 554 -29.94 -24.91 14.34
CA GLY A 554 -31.15 -24.15 14.50
C GLY A 554 -31.29 -22.99 13.54
N ASN A 555 -32.52 -22.72 13.06
CA ASN A 555 -32.87 -21.58 12.21
C ASN A 555 -32.02 -21.41 10.95
N LEU A 556 -31.71 -22.52 10.25
CA LEU A 556 -31.04 -22.45 8.94
C LEU A 556 -31.88 -21.61 7.97
N LEU A 557 -31.28 -20.61 7.34
CA LEU A 557 -31.82 -19.96 6.15
C LEU A 557 -31.04 -20.46 4.92
N LEU A 558 -31.73 -21.09 3.98
CA LEU A 558 -31.22 -21.43 2.66
C LEU A 558 -32.09 -20.73 1.62
N GLY A 559 -31.56 -19.71 0.93
CA GLY A 559 -32.34 -18.86 0.04
C GLY A 559 -31.64 -18.53 -1.27
N GLU A 560 -32.40 -18.57 -2.39
CA GLU A 560 -31.96 -18.07 -3.69
C GLU A 560 -30.66 -18.69 -4.22
N CYS A 561 -30.28 -19.89 -3.76
CA CYS A 561 -29.10 -20.61 -4.24
C CYS A 561 -29.35 -21.26 -5.60
N SER A 562 -28.29 -21.35 -6.41
CA SER A 562 -28.31 -22.03 -7.70
C SER A 562 -27.46 -23.30 -7.64
N PHE A 563 -28.07 -24.47 -7.86
CA PHE A 563 -27.41 -25.76 -7.87
C PHE A 563 -27.31 -26.24 -9.31
N GLN A 564 -26.15 -26.12 -9.93
CA GLN A 564 -25.92 -26.44 -11.34
C GLN A 564 -24.95 -27.62 -11.44
N ASP A 565 -25.31 -28.61 -12.24
CA ASP A 565 -24.48 -29.76 -12.62
C ASP A 565 -23.55 -30.30 -11.51
N SER A 566 -24.14 -30.67 -10.37
CA SER A 566 -23.40 -31.36 -9.32
C SER A 566 -22.99 -32.74 -9.81
N ALA A 567 -21.73 -32.92 -10.14
CA ALA A 567 -21.18 -34.18 -10.62
C ALA A 567 -20.81 -35.15 -9.49
N GLY A 568 -20.98 -34.73 -8.23
CA GLY A 568 -20.53 -35.48 -7.07
C GLY A 568 -21.60 -36.32 -6.37
N ASP A 569 -21.52 -36.33 -5.04
CA ASP A 569 -22.38 -37.16 -4.20
C ASP A 569 -23.84 -36.65 -4.14
N GLY A 570 -24.11 -35.42 -4.59
CA GLY A 570 -25.45 -34.84 -4.66
C GLY A 570 -25.47 -33.35 -4.22
N LYS A 571 -26.68 -32.75 -4.17
CA LYS A 571 -26.82 -31.33 -3.87
C LYS A 571 -26.70 -31.04 -2.37
N ILE A 572 -27.45 -31.74 -1.54
CA ILE A 572 -27.44 -31.49 -0.10
C ILE A 572 -27.39 -32.81 0.67
N ASN A 573 -26.44 -32.91 1.59
CA ASN A 573 -26.35 -33.99 2.56
C ASN A 573 -26.70 -33.48 3.95
N TYR A 574 -27.76 -33.99 4.54
CA TYR A 574 -28.13 -33.63 5.92
C TYR A 574 -27.36 -34.42 6.98
N GLY A 575 -26.59 -35.42 6.60
CA GLY A 575 -25.86 -36.30 7.51
C GLY A 575 -26.75 -36.84 8.63
N GLY A 576 -26.25 -36.80 9.87
CA GLY A 576 -27.02 -37.07 11.09
C GLY A 576 -27.47 -35.82 11.83
N ALA A 577 -27.25 -34.62 11.28
CA ALA A 577 -27.64 -33.36 11.93
C ALA A 577 -29.15 -33.16 11.94
N THR A 578 -29.68 -32.72 13.05
CA THR A 578 -31.08 -32.30 13.17
C THR A 578 -31.20 -30.82 12.78
N LEU A 579 -32.06 -30.53 11.79
CA LEU A 579 -32.38 -29.14 11.44
C LEU A 579 -33.63 -28.69 12.27
N ALA A 580 -33.45 -27.68 13.10
CA ALA A 580 -34.54 -27.06 13.82
C ALA A 580 -34.97 -25.78 13.10
N ASP A 581 -36.28 -25.70 12.78
CA ASP A 581 -36.91 -24.55 12.13
C ASP A 581 -36.20 -24.05 10.84
N PRO A 582 -35.85 -24.90 9.85
CA PRO A 582 -35.19 -24.48 8.66
C PRO A 582 -36.12 -23.67 7.74
N GLN A 583 -35.63 -22.61 7.14
CA GLN A 583 -36.30 -21.82 6.10
C GLN A 583 -35.57 -21.97 4.77
N ILE A 584 -36.23 -22.60 3.79
CA ILE A 584 -35.67 -22.84 2.47
C ILE A 584 -36.52 -22.11 1.42
N ARG A 585 -35.92 -21.22 0.63
CA ARG A 585 -36.60 -20.32 -0.31
C ARG A 585 -35.95 -20.32 -1.68
N ASN A 586 -36.73 -20.32 -2.75
CA ASN A 586 -36.36 -19.98 -4.15
C ASN A 586 -34.98 -20.41 -4.62
N SER A 587 -34.52 -21.60 -4.32
CA SER A 587 -33.20 -22.07 -4.75
C SER A 587 -33.31 -22.79 -6.12
N GLN A 588 -32.65 -22.21 -7.13
CA GLN A 588 -32.65 -22.73 -8.51
C GLN A 588 -31.94 -24.11 -8.56
N GLY A 589 -32.50 -25.03 -9.33
CA GLY A 589 -32.03 -26.41 -9.35
C GLY A 589 -32.52 -27.24 -8.15
N TYR A 590 -33.29 -26.63 -7.31
CA TYR A 590 -33.86 -27.16 -6.11
C TYR A 590 -35.34 -26.80 -6.02
N ILE A 591 -36.24 -27.79 -6.03
CA ILE A 591 -37.68 -27.52 -5.98
C ILE A 591 -38.09 -27.40 -4.53
N VAL A 592 -38.25 -26.16 -4.06
CA VAL A 592 -38.72 -25.85 -2.72
C VAL A 592 -40.22 -25.74 -2.67
N SER A 593 -40.80 -25.16 -3.71
CA SER A 593 -42.23 -25.02 -3.86
C SER A 593 -42.67 -25.35 -5.29
N ARG A 594 -43.69 -26.14 -5.46
CA ARG A 594 -44.25 -26.49 -6.74
C ARG A 594 -45.78 -26.48 -6.71
N THR A 595 -46.37 -25.73 -7.62
CA THR A 595 -47.81 -25.81 -7.87
C THR A 595 -48.11 -26.85 -8.97
N GLN A 596 -48.91 -27.81 -8.62
CA GLN A 596 -49.41 -28.85 -9.51
C GLN A 596 -50.92 -28.68 -9.75
N ALA A 597 -51.30 -28.73 -11.02
CA ALA A 597 -52.73 -28.73 -11.35
C ALA A 597 -53.21 -30.16 -11.46
N TYR A 598 -54.35 -30.45 -10.86
CA TYR A 598 -55.06 -31.74 -10.95
C TYR A 598 -56.43 -31.49 -11.59
N ASN A 599 -56.83 -32.42 -12.41
CA ASN A 599 -58.18 -32.44 -12.96
C ASN A 599 -58.98 -33.53 -12.20
N LEU A 600 -60.01 -33.09 -11.53
CA LEU A 600 -60.89 -33.94 -10.74
C LEU A 600 -62.18 -34.23 -11.52
N ALA A 601 -62.61 -35.46 -11.50
CA ALA A 601 -63.90 -35.81 -12.02
C ALA A 601 -64.97 -35.48 -10.92
N GLY A 602 -65.74 -34.41 -11.15
CA GLY A 602 -66.83 -34.04 -10.25
C GLY A 602 -68.05 -34.92 -10.49
N ASP A 603 -68.62 -35.42 -9.45
CA ASP A 603 -69.86 -36.25 -9.44
C ASP A 603 -70.97 -35.67 -8.56
N GLY A 604 -70.68 -34.52 -7.91
CA GLY A 604 -71.60 -33.86 -6.98
C GLY A 604 -71.73 -34.55 -5.61
N THR A 605 -70.98 -35.62 -5.35
CA THR A 605 -71.09 -36.43 -4.12
C THR A 605 -69.77 -36.74 -3.46
N THR A 606 -68.68 -36.95 -4.24
CA THR A 606 -67.38 -37.32 -3.72
C THR A 606 -66.71 -36.10 -3.06
N LEU A 607 -66.35 -36.22 -1.80
CA LEU A 607 -65.67 -35.18 -1.03
C LEU A 607 -64.18 -35.41 -0.89
N ASP A 608 -63.71 -36.65 -0.87
CA ASP A 608 -62.31 -37.04 -0.64
C ASP A 608 -61.64 -37.50 -1.93
N PHE A 609 -60.49 -36.88 -2.25
CA PHE A 609 -59.75 -37.21 -3.43
C PHE A 609 -58.31 -37.64 -3.09
N THR A 610 -57.95 -38.84 -3.52
CA THR A 610 -56.58 -39.33 -3.44
C THR A 610 -55.81 -38.84 -4.71
N LEU A 611 -54.81 -38.04 -4.51
CA LEU A 611 -54.03 -37.39 -5.59
C LEU A 611 -52.58 -37.85 -5.56
N SER A 612 -52.01 -38.14 -6.73
CA SER A 612 -50.59 -38.49 -6.86
C SER A 612 -49.71 -37.29 -6.55
N LEU A 613 -48.66 -37.51 -5.79
CA LEU A 613 -47.65 -36.51 -5.57
C LEU A 613 -46.83 -36.22 -6.86
N PRO A 614 -46.49 -34.96 -7.14
CA PRO A 614 -45.51 -34.66 -8.15
C PRO A 614 -44.18 -35.37 -7.86
N GLN A 615 -43.54 -35.91 -8.87
CA GLN A 615 -42.27 -36.67 -8.72
C GLN A 615 -41.20 -35.87 -7.93
N ALA A 616 -41.21 -34.56 -8.05
CA ALA A 616 -40.31 -33.68 -7.36
C ALA A 616 -40.50 -33.60 -5.84
N VAL A 617 -41.62 -34.06 -5.29
CA VAL A 617 -41.92 -34.06 -3.84
C VAL A 617 -42.38 -35.44 -3.35
N ALA A 618 -42.06 -36.50 -4.12
CA ALA A 618 -42.45 -37.87 -3.87
C ALA A 618 -41.70 -38.53 -2.71
N ASP A 619 -41.65 -37.88 -1.58
CA ASP A 619 -41.25 -38.40 -0.26
C ASP A 619 -42.17 -37.84 0.82
N ALA A 620 -42.21 -38.40 1.99
CA ALA A 620 -43.07 -37.94 3.07
C ALA A 620 -42.70 -36.57 3.68
N ASN A 621 -41.64 -35.92 3.18
CA ASN A 621 -41.09 -34.65 3.72
C ASN A 621 -41.61 -33.41 2.97
N TYR A 622 -42.89 -33.26 2.85
CA TYR A 622 -43.51 -32.09 2.23
C TYR A 622 -44.68 -31.56 3.09
N ARG A 623 -45.03 -30.30 2.83
CA ARG A 623 -46.30 -29.73 3.30
C ARG A 623 -47.10 -29.17 2.12
N ILE A 624 -48.41 -29.15 2.27
CA ILE A 624 -49.28 -28.47 1.32
C ILE A 624 -49.46 -27.04 1.85
N VAL A 625 -49.06 -26.06 1.03
CA VAL A 625 -49.09 -24.62 1.40
C VAL A 625 -50.40 -23.98 0.98
N SER A 626 -50.89 -24.32 -0.19
CA SER A 626 -52.17 -23.82 -0.69
C SER A 626 -52.89 -24.83 -1.54
N VAL A 627 -54.21 -24.76 -1.48
CA VAL A 627 -55.14 -25.55 -2.30
C VAL A 627 -56.14 -24.58 -2.87
N VAL A 628 -56.19 -24.45 -4.19
CA VAL A 628 -57.07 -23.53 -4.90
C VAL A 628 -57.97 -24.33 -5.86
N PRO A 629 -59.19 -24.67 -5.42
CA PRO A 629 -60.17 -25.28 -6.32
C PRO A 629 -60.86 -24.24 -7.22
N ASP A 630 -61.37 -24.66 -8.36
CA ASP A 630 -62.11 -23.80 -9.30
C ASP A 630 -63.63 -23.73 -8.97
N TRP A 631 -64.03 -24.29 -7.83
CA TRP A 631 -65.41 -24.22 -7.36
C TRP A 631 -65.46 -23.73 -5.88
N LEU A 632 -66.60 -23.24 -5.48
CA LEU A 632 -66.77 -22.72 -4.11
C LEU A 632 -66.87 -23.86 -3.11
N THR A 633 -65.89 -24.03 -2.27
CA THR A 633 -65.82 -25.06 -1.23
C THR A 633 -64.83 -24.66 -0.11
N THR A 634 -64.97 -25.33 1.03
CA THR A 634 -63.93 -25.33 2.06
C THR A 634 -63.00 -26.50 1.85
N VAL A 635 -61.70 -26.30 2.06
CA VAL A 635 -60.67 -27.32 1.90
C VAL A 635 -60.23 -27.81 3.26
N ARG A 636 -60.20 -29.11 3.48
CA ARG A 636 -59.61 -29.77 4.63
C ARG A 636 -58.46 -30.66 4.14
N HIS A 637 -57.30 -30.48 4.73
CA HIS A 637 -56.15 -31.33 4.48
C HIS A 637 -55.92 -32.23 5.70
N LEU A 638 -55.78 -33.52 5.45
CA LEU A 638 -55.57 -34.54 6.48
C LEU A 638 -54.11 -34.92 6.53
N ASP A 639 -53.32 -34.33 7.45
CA ASP A 639 -51.88 -34.60 7.58
C ASP A 639 -51.49 -36.04 7.86
N ASN A 640 -52.36 -36.79 8.53
CA ASN A 640 -52.17 -38.20 8.84
C ASN A 640 -52.35 -39.14 7.63
N THR A 641 -52.75 -38.61 6.49
CA THR A 641 -52.92 -39.36 5.23
C THR A 641 -51.84 -39.14 4.21
N LYS A 642 -50.75 -38.50 4.59
CA LYS A 642 -49.56 -38.31 3.73
C LYS A 642 -48.89 -39.63 3.44
N GLY A 643 -48.66 -39.89 2.16
CA GLY A 643 -47.85 -41.01 1.68
C GLY A 643 -46.62 -40.51 0.93
N THR A 644 -45.75 -41.44 0.54
CA THR A 644 -44.57 -41.15 -0.29
C THR A 644 -44.93 -40.96 -1.76
N SER A 645 -46.12 -41.32 -2.17
CA SER A 645 -46.57 -41.26 -3.57
C SER A 645 -47.93 -40.59 -3.78
N TYR A 646 -48.66 -40.34 -2.74
CA TYR A 646 -50.01 -39.73 -2.79
C TYR A 646 -50.33 -38.93 -1.53
N PHE A 647 -51.38 -38.11 -1.62
CA PHE A 647 -51.99 -37.41 -0.52
C PHE A 647 -53.54 -37.38 -0.68
N ILE A 648 -54.26 -37.15 0.37
CA ILE A 648 -55.72 -37.07 0.33
C ILE A 648 -56.16 -35.65 0.70
N ILE A 649 -57.05 -35.08 -0.11
CA ILE A 649 -57.72 -33.80 0.14
C ILE A 649 -59.19 -34.04 0.29
N SER A 650 -59.79 -33.40 1.32
CA SER A 650 -61.21 -33.41 1.56
C SER A 650 -61.83 -32.03 1.34
N PHE A 651 -62.98 -31.97 0.74
CA PHE A 651 -63.74 -30.74 0.47
C PHE A 651 -65.05 -30.69 1.26
N GLY A 652 -65.41 -29.48 1.69
CA GLY A 652 -66.70 -29.27 2.39
C GLY A 652 -67.91 -29.33 1.46
N THR A 653 -67.67 -29.14 0.13
CA THR A 653 -68.69 -29.25 -0.93
C THR A 653 -68.10 -30.01 -2.06
N ALA A 654 -68.77 -31.09 -2.50
CA ALA A 654 -68.32 -31.91 -3.62
C ALA A 654 -68.30 -31.09 -4.93
N PRO A 655 -67.27 -31.33 -5.81
CA PRO A 655 -67.25 -30.70 -7.13
C PRO A 655 -68.45 -31.16 -7.93
N THR A 656 -69.15 -30.23 -8.57
CA THR A 656 -70.28 -30.52 -9.47
C THR A 656 -69.84 -31.33 -10.65
N SER A 657 -70.77 -32.02 -11.31
CA SER A 657 -70.49 -32.89 -12.47
C SER A 657 -69.63 -32.19 -13.52
N GLY A 658 -68.64 -32.95 -14.08
CA GLY A 658 -67.68 -32.47 -15.06
C GLY A 658 -66.24 -32.44 -14.56
N THR A 659 -65.31 -32.00 -15.39
CA THR A 659 -63.91 -31.88 -15.00
C THR A 659 -63.70 -30.58 -14.23
N ARG A 660 -63.18 -30.66 -13.02
CA ARG A 660 -62.86 -29.54 -12.15
C ARG A 660 -61.37 -29.42 -11.97
N ARG A 661 -60.83 -28.20 -11.94
CA ARG A 661 -59.40 -27.95 -11.78
C ARG A 661 -59.07 -27.62 -10.35
N LEU A 662 -58.05 -28.27 -9.84
CA LEU A 662 -57.49 -28.02 -8.51
C LEU A 662 -56.02 -27.69 -8.62
N ASN A 663 -55.60 -26.52 -8.15
CA ASN A 663 -54.19 -26.20 -8.03
C ASN A 663 -53.71 -26.40 -6.60
N VAL A 664 -52.71 -27.23 -6.40
CA VAL A 664 -52.10 -27.55 -5.12
C VAL A 664 -50.66 -27.10 -5.11
N THR A 665 -50.28 -26.27 -4.15
CA THR A 665 -48.91 -25.86 -3.96
C THR A 665 -48.25 -26.64 -2.84
N PHE A 666 -47.20 -27.36 -3.18
CA PHE A 666 -46.38 -28.14 -2.26
C PHE A 666 -45.10 -27.39 -1.92
N GLU A 667 -44.73 -27.44 -0.66
CA GLU A 667 -43.42 -27.04 -0.21
C GLU A 667 -42.71 -28.26 0.38
N ARG A 668 -41.47 -28.48 -0.02
CA ARG A 668 -40.68 -29.55 0.52
C ARG A 668 -40.00 -29.10 1.81
N LEU A 669 -40.11 -29.91 2.87
CA LEU A 669 -39.52 -29.62 4.18
C LEU A 669 -38.04 -29.99 4.25
N ARG A 670 -37.58 -30.84 3.37
CA ARG A 670 -36.20 -31.20 3.17
C ARG A 670 -35.91 -31.31 1.67
N PRO A 671 -34.75 -30.85 1.22
CA PRO A 671 -34.31 -31.05 -0.14
C PRO A 671 -34.24 -32.56 -0.52
N ALA A 672 -34.45 -32.92 -1.77
CA ALA A 672 -34.13 -34.26 -2.26
C ALA A 672 -32.61 -34.42 -2.29
N ASN A 673 -32.11 -35.54 -1.85
CA ASN A 673 -30.71 -35.93 -2.06
C ASN A 673 -30.39 -36.04 -3.52
#